data_a78b3cd700ac8c04ff3747ebbd7cadfc
#
_entry.id   a78b3cd700ac8c04ff3747ebbd7cadfc
#
_cell.length_a   1.000
_cell.length_b   1.000
_cell.length_c   1.000
_cell.angle_alpha   90.00
_cell.angle_beta   90.00
_cell.angle_gamma   90.00
#
_symmetry.space_group_name_H-M   'P 1'
#
loop_
_entity.id
_entity.type
_entity.pdbx_description
1 polymer ?
#
loop_
_entity_poly.entity_id
_entity_poly.type
_entity_poly.pdbx_seq_one_letter_code
_entity_poly.pdbx_strand_id
1 'polypeptide(L)'
;MKNLLLCAYSFSLLLPAFGGDILLSPAGPIRTVIEARDAARAAAKPVRIVIAEGTYQIPETLALGAEDSQVTWSGKNAIFTAGKSITGWTKSERGLWKATLPENAWEFEQLWIDGRRATLARSPNKGFYHITEAVGAGVFPDLTKEMNFHAFSIPAAQFDVLKVLPQAERDDVLLTVTHAWAVGQCRIKALHDETLAVQIKGRSRYPFVEFEPDQRFWMENFRAALDAPGEWFLDKTKGELLYYPLPGEDMTKATVIAPVLEKFITVKGARDLRFEGISFQYSQHLYPDDGLHDGQAATTSDGSIEIEDSRDIHFENCEIAHTGLHGIWFKNGCADSSVKHCHLHDLGGGGVYVGETARPTDARVNHHIVIDDCIIQHGGRLHPSACGVVFTHTQRCAVTHCDIGDFYYTGVSAGWNWGYGDTASRETLVENNHIHHLGWAYLSDMGGFYGLGTSPGTIIRGNHIHHITSHRYGGWGLYNDEGSADTLMENNLVHDTWNAGFHQHYGYFNTVRNNIFAFGKSAQIQASRNEARLRFRYINNIVIWEPTSQLLDGGDWNWKHFEKTERGDPTDSLVFRNNLYWTTDAKMPAKLCQACYTWDEWRALGRDQESQFSDPLFENMAQRDFRLKSGSPAEKLGFKPWDLTLAGVHKSDPNWQQIAAKGHHYPTWEADAKPWPAPPYQVDQTFERSALGSIGIRNAKYSRQNKGESIGVTDELGSPIGVASVRCLKVQDATDLKNNYDPVLEINPQWQESGTFHISFDIMAQPDADWFFEMRNKADEFAAGPYLRWQKGTLVANNENSQKLIDLKSGEWIRVEIIATTGSARYHATITRADGSKSEFKNIPCKPSWDSAYVLLFSGIGTAKAAYFIDNIKLQRSGD
;
A
#
# COMPACT_ATOMS: atom_id res chain seq x y z
N MET A 1 34.67 4.93 26.24
CA MET A 1 35.91 4.86 25.43
C MET A 1 36.30 3.40 25.33
N LYS A 2 35.89 2.72 24.28
CA LYS A 2 36.52 1.50 23.80
C LYS A 2 36.36 1.52 22.27
N ASN A 3 37.48 1.42 21.60
CA ASN A 3 37.67 1.50 20.17
C ASN A 3 36.84 0.39 19.48
N LEU A 4 35.88 0.74 18.65
CA LEU A 4 35.38 -0.15 17.60
C LEU A 4 36.40 -0.09 16.46
N LEU A 5 37.17 -1.13 16.30
CA LEU A 5 37.96 -1.38 15.10
C LEU A 5 36.99 -1.59 13.92
N LEU A 6 37.06 -0.68 12.96
CA LEU A 6 36.60 -0.95 11.60
C LEU A 6 37.53 -2.05 11.02
N CYS A 7 37.04 -3.27 10.94
CA CYS A 7 37.62 -4.28 10.08
C CYS A 7 37.17 -4.03 8.65
N ALA A 8 37.96 -3.26 7.91
CA ALA A 8 37.92 -3.29 6.45
C ALA A 8 38.40 -4.67 6.02
N TYR A 9 37.50 -5.55 5.68
CA TYR A 9 37.84 -6.81 5.00
C TYR A 9 38.19 -6.48 3.55
N SER A 10 39.50 -6.31 3.31
CA SER A 10 40.04 -6.41 1.97
C SER A 10 39.97 -7.89 1.54
N PHE A 11 38.93 -8.27 0.82
CA PHE A 11 38.93 -9.56 0.12
C PHE A 11 39.89 -9.46 -1.06
N SER A 12 41.08 -9.96 -0.89
CA SER A 12 41.97 -10.32 -2.02
C SER A 12 41.29 -11.46 -2.76
N LEU A 13 40.77 -11.20 -3.94
CA LEU A 13 40.28 -12.21 -4.89
C LEU A 13 41.49 -13.06 -5.32
N LEU A 14 41.77 -14.14 -4.61
CA LEU A 14 42.50 -15.29 -5.14
C LEU A 14 41.49 -15.98 -6.06
N LEU A 15 41.63 -15.76 -7.38
CA LEU A 15 40.91 -16.52 -8.39
C LEU A 15 41.27 -18.01 -8.20
N PRO A 16 40.32 -18.90 -7.91
CA PRO A 16 40.61 -20.33 -7.82
C PRO A 16 41.09 -20.84 -9.19
N ALA A 17 42.12 -21.67 -9.21
CA ALA A 17 42.50 -22.40 -10.41
C ALA A 17 41.39 -23.42 -10.72
N PHE A 18 40.64 -23.20 -11.79
CA PHE A 18 39.55 -24.09 -12.20
C PHE A 18 40.10 -25.46 -12.68
N GLY A 19 39.36 -26.52 -12.36
CA GLY A 19 39.67 -27.89 -12.84
C GLY A 19 39.39 -28.10 -14.34
N GLY A 20 38.74 -27.13 -15.00
CA GLY A 20 38.45 -27.07 -16.42
C GLY A 20 37.28 -26.16 -16.76
N ASP A 21 37.31 -25.60 -17.95
CA ASP A 21 36.22 -24.81 -18.50
C ASP A 21 35.26 -25.69 -19.30
N ILE A 22 33.96 -25.56 -19.06
CA ILE A 22 32.89 -26.17 -19.86
C ILE A 22 32.27 -25.07 -20.72
N LEU A 23 32.36 -25.21 -22.05
CA LEU A 23 31.80 -24.22 -22.97
C LEU A 23 30.34 -24.55 -23.30
N LEU A 24 29.42 -23.72 -22.85
CA LEU A 24 28.03 -23.69 -23.31
C LEU A 24 27.91 -22.74 -24.51
N SER A 25 27.52 -23.25 -25.67
CA SER A 25 27.44 -22.45 -26.90
C SER A 25 26.39 -23.03 -27.85
N PRO A 26 25.59 -22.20 -28.56
CA PRO A 26 24.62 -22.67 -29.56
C PRO A 26 25.24 -23.53 -30.68
N ALA A 27 26.51 -23.32 -30.96
CA ALA A 27 27.27 -24.04 -32.01
C ALA A 27 28.21 -25.13 -31.45
N GLY A 28 28.29 -25.26 -30.12
CA GLY A 28 29.20 -26.22 -29.45
C GLY A 28 28.60 -27.61 -29.27
N PRO A 29 29.36 -28.50 -28.62
CA PRO A 29 28.86 -29.81 -28.22
C PRO A 29 27.85 -29.76 -27.08
N ILE A 30 27.93 -28.76 -26.19
CA ILE A 30 26.97 -28.46 -25.09
C ILE A 30 26.19 -27.23 -25.50
N ARG A 31 24.87 -27.40 -25.69
CA ARG A 31 23.99 -26.37 -26.28
C ARG A 31 22.88 -25.89 -25.35
N THR A 32 22.59 -26.65 -24.31
CA THR A 32 21.54 -26.36 -23.36
C THR A 32 22.06 -26.15 -21.94
N VAL A 33 21.35 -25.39 -21.13
CA VAL A 33 21.70 -25.16 -19.72
C VAL A 33 21.72 -26.46 -18.91
N ILE A 34 20.83 -27.41 -19.26
CA ILE A 34 20.77 -28.74 -18.63
C ILE A 34 22.02 -29.59 -18.95
N GLU A 35 22.41 -29.63 -20.22
CA GLU A 35 23.66 -30.34 -20.61
C GLU A 35 24.89 -29.74 -19.92
N ALA A 36 24.92 -28.40 -19.78
CA ALA A 36 26.04 -27.73 -19.09
C ALA A 36 26.06 -28.05 -17.59
N ARG A 37 24.90 -28.07 -16.93
CA ARG A 37 24.79 -28.52 -15.54
C ARG A 37 25.27 -29.94 -15.37
N ASP A 38 24.78 -30.86 -16.20
CA ASP A 38 25.12 -32.29 -16.09
C ASP A 38 26.61 -32.55 -16.38
N ALA A 39 27.19 -31.82 -17.34
CA ALA A 39 28.65 -31.87 -17.59
C ALA A 39 29.43 -31.31 -16.38
N ALA A 40 28.98 -30.25 -15.74
CA ALA A 40 29.59 -29.69 -14.54
C ALA A 40 29.51 -30.64 -13.34
N ARG A 41 28.41 -31.38 -13.20
CA ARG A 41 28.28 -32.45 -12.18
C ARG A 41 29.30 -33.59 -12.37
N ALA A 42 29.59 -33.92 -13.62
CA ALA A 42 30.56 -35.00 -13.96
C ALA A 42 32.02 -34.56 -13.88
N ALA A 43 32.30 -33.26 -13.83
CA ALA A 43 33.65 -32.72 -13.83
C ALA A 43 34.26 -32.62 -12.42
N ALA A 44 35.58 -32.55 -12.35
CA ALA A 44 36.27 -32.24 -11.10
C ALA A 44 36.08 -30.80 -10.70
N LYS A 45 35.76 -30.55 -9.44
CA LYS A 45 35.48 -29.23 -8.89
C LYS A 45 36.76 -28.51 -8.42
N PRO A 46 36.84 -27.17 -8.43
CA PRO A 46 35.83 -26.24 -8.93
C PRO A 46 35.74 -26.21 -10.47
N VAL A 47 34.54 -25.92 -11.00
CA VAL A 47 34.25 -25.90 -12.44
C VAL A 47 33.73 -24.52 -12.84
N ARG A 48 34.17 -24.07 -14.05
CA ARG A 48 33.61 -22.89 -14.69
C ARG A 48 32.81 -23.28 -15.94
N ILE A 49 31.57 -22.88 -16.02
CA ILE A 49 30.76 -22.95 -17.24
C ILE A 49 30.87 -21.58 -17.93
N VAL A 50 31.61 -21.56 -19.05
CA VAL A 50 31.71 -20.34 -19.88
C VAL A 50 30.57 -20.34 -20.89
N ILE A 51 29.76 -19.31 -20.85
CA ILE A 51 28.55 -19.21 -21.67
C ILE A 51 28.81 -18.23 -22.80
N ALA A 52 28.81 -18.73 -24.04
CA ALA A 52 28.92 -17.88 -25.20
C ALA A 52 27.69 -16.93 -25.35
N GLU A 53 27.88 -15.81 -26.04
CA GLU A 53 26.80 -14.89 -26.39
C GLU A 53 25.66 -15.63 -27.11
N GLY A 54 24.41 -15.34 -26.71
CA GLY A 54 23.22 -15.93 -27.34
C GLY A 54 22.08 -16.11 -26.37
N THR A 55 20.94 -16.52 -26.91
CA THR A 55 19.72 -16.81 -26.14
C THR A 55 19.56 -18.32 -25.97
N TYR A 56 19.47 -18.74 -24.71
CA TYR A 56 19.31 -20.14 -24.29
C TYR A 56 17.92 -20.33 -23.68
N GLN A 57 17.10 -21.11 -24.35
CA GLN A 57 15.80 -21.49 -23.82
C GLN A 57 16.00 -22.40 -22.61
N ILE A 58 15.41 -22.06 -21.47
CA ILE A 58 15.30 -22.93 -20.32
C ILE A 58 14.09 -23.84 -20.53
N PRO A 59 14.27 -25.15 -20.73
CA PRO A 59 13.14 -26.04 -21.03
C PRO A 59 12.31 -26.40 -19.81
N GLU A 60 12.93 -26.38 -18.63
CA GLU A 60 12.39 -26.62 -17.29
C GLU A 60 13.16 -25.81 -16.27
N THR A 61 12.62 -25.59 -15.10
CA THR A 61 13.32 -24.93 -14.01
C THR A 61 14.67 -25.59 -13.73
N LEU A 62 15.77 -24.83 -13.79
CA LEU A 62 17.12 -25.33 -13.53
C LEU A 62 17.28 -25.62 -12.04
N ALA A 63 17.09 -26.89 -11.65
CA ALA A 63 17.28 -27.33 -10.28
C ALA A 63 18.77 -27.61 -9.99
N LEU A 64 19.30 -26.91 -8.98
CA LEU A 64 20.68 -27.01 -8.51
C LEU A 64 20.72 -27.45 -7.05
N GLY A 65 21.57 -28.43 -6.74
CA GLY A 65 21.69 -29.02 -5.41
C GLY A 65 23.12 -28.98 -4.86
N ALA A 66 23.38 -29.77 -3.84
CA ALA A 66 24.71 -29.89 -3.23
C ALA A 66 25.77 -30.35 -4.23
N GLU A 67 25.40 -31.16 -5.22
CA GLU A 67 26.28 -31.66 -6.32
C GLU A 67 26.71 -30.55 -7.28
N ASP A 68 25.98 -29.43 -7.31
CA ASP A 68 26.29 -28.27 -8.14
C ASP A 68 27.19 -27.25 -7.43
N SER A 69 27.65 -27.57 -6.22
CA SER A 69 28.56 -26.71 -5.47
C SER A 69 29.88 -26.52 -6.18
N GLN A 70 30.55 -25.39 -5.91
CA GLN A 70 31.82 -25.00 -6.52
C GLN A 70 31.72 -24.87 -8.05
N VAL A 71 30.63 -24.30 -8.55
CA VAL A 71 30.41 -24.02 -9.96
C VAL A 71 30.25 -22.52 -10.18
N THR A 72 30.95 -22.00 -11.17
CA THR A 72 30.75 -20.62 -11.67
C THR A 72 30.11 -20.66 -13.05
N TRP A 73 28.94 -20.09 -13.20
CA TRP A 73 28.28 -19.84 -14.48
C TRP A 73 28.67 -18.43 -14.92
N SER A 74 29.46 -18.29 -15.95
CA SER A 74 30.03 -17.02 -16.40
C SER A 74 29.66 -16.75 -17.87
N GLY A 75 28.86 -15.73 -18.10
CA GLY A 75 28.38 -15.29 -19.41
C GLY A 75 28.80 -13.86 -19.74
N LYS A 76 28.65 -13.50 -20.99
CA LYS A 76 28.66 -12.13 -21.47
C LYS A 76 27.64 -12.04 -22.60
N ASN A 77 26.63 -11.17 -22.47
CA ASN A 77 25.48 -11.13 -23.38
C ASN A 77 24.77 -12.50 -23.53
N ALA A 78 24.75 -13.30 -22.49
CA ALA A 78 24.06 -14.58 -22.45
C ALA A 78 22.68 -14.41 -21.82
N ILE A 79 21.64 -14.79 -22.54
CA ILE A 79 20.25 -14.67 -22.09
C ILE A 79 19.69 -16.06 -21.80
N PHE A 80 19.30 -16.30 -20.58
CA PHE A 80 18.52 -17.46 -20.15
C PHE A 80 17.05 -17.07 -20.16
N THR A 81 16.28 -17.60 -21.12
CA THR A 81 14.88 -17.21 -21.30
C THR A 81 13.92 -18.36 -20.94
N ALA A 82 12.89 -18.01 -20.18
CA ALA A 82 11.73 -18.88 -19.91
C ALA A 82 10.53 -18.53 -20.82
N GLY A 83 10.72 -17.65 -21.79
CA GLY A 83 9.68 -17.21 -22.72
C GLY A 83 9.77 -17.87 -24.10
N LYS A 84 8.66 -17.95 -24.82
CA LYS A 84 8.56 -18.40 -26.22
C LYS A 84 8.00 -17.30 -27.09
N SER A 85 8.53 -17.18 -28.32
CA SER A 85 8.02 -16.25 -29.32
C SER A 85 6.69 -16.71 -29.87
N ILE A 86 5.76 -15.78 -30.03
CA ILE A 86 4.48 -15.96 -30.72
C ILE A 86 4.56 -15.24 -32.06
N THR A 87 4.34 -15.97 -33.12
CA THR A 87 4.41 -15.50 -34.52
C THR A 87 3.08 -15.72 -35.26
N GLY A 88 3.02 -15.31 -36.53
CA GLY A 88 1.83 -15.53 -37.34
C GLY A 88 0.72 -14.51 -37.12
N TRP A 89 1.09 -13.32 -36.70
CA TRP A 89 0.15 -12.23 -36.45
C TRP A 89 -0.55 -11.76 -37.73
N THR A 90 -1.85 -11.63 -37.66
CA THR A 90 -2.71 -11.14 -38.74
C THR A 90 -3.67 -10.07 -38.23
N LYS A 91 -4.05 -9.14 -39.09
CA LYS A 91 -5.04 -8.12 -38.75
C LYS A 91 -6.41 -8.75 -38.49
N SER A 92 -7.09 -8.26 -37.47
CA SER A 92 -8.45 -8.63 -37.08
C SER A 92 -9.35 -7.38 -37.14
N GLU A 93 -10.59 -7.53 -36.68
CA GLU A 93 -11.57 -6.45 -36.65
C GLU A 93 -11.18 -5.34 -35.65
N ARG A 94 -11.70 -4.13 -35.83
CA ARG A 94 -11.55 -2.99 -34.92
C ARG A 94 -10.11 -2.57 -34.63
N GLY A 95 -9.19 -2.85 -35.55
CA GLY A 95 -7.76 -2.50 -35.36
C GLY A 95 -6.97 -3.50 -34.53
N LEU A 96 -7.60 -4.56 -34.06
CA LEU A 96 -6.92 -5.64 -33.37
C LEU A 96 -6.04 -6.47 -34.31
N TRP A 97 -5.05 -7.11 -33.70
CA TRP A 97 -4.27 -8.16 -34.33
C TRP A 97 -4.49 -9.49 -33.58
N LYS A 98 -4.35 -10.58 -34.32
CA LYS A 98 -4.49 -11.92 -33.74
C LYS A 98 -3.41 -12.87 -34.19
N ALA A 99 -3.04 -13.78 -33.31
CA ALA A 99 -2.24 -14.97 -33.59
C ALA A 99 -3.00 -16.21 -33.12
N THR A 100 -2.97 -17.25 -33.94
CA THR A 100 -3.55 -18.55 -33.56
C THR A 100 -2.45 -19.36 -32.85
N LEU A 101 -2.75 -19.82 -31.64
CA LEU A 101 -1.82 -20.66 -30.88
C LEU A 101 -1.91 -22.11 -31.36
N PRO A 102 -0.83 -22.91 -31.24
CA PRO A 102 -0.88 -24.34 -31.53
C PRO A 102 -1.92 -25.07 -30.70
N GLU A 103 -2.50 -26.14 -31.24
CA GLU A 103 -3.27 -27.11 -30.46
C GLU A 103 -2.36 -27.61 -29.31
N ASN A 104 -2.76 -27.59 -28.08
CA ASN A 104 -1.95 -27.83 -26.87
C ASN A 104 -0.93 -26.70 -26.54
N ALA A 105 -1.26 -25.44 -26.83
CA ALA A 105 -0.51 -24.31 -26.32
C ALA A 105 -0.46 -24.33 -24.78
N TRP A 106 0.61 -23.80 -24.25
CA TRP A 106 0.78 -23.65 -22.80
C TRP A 106 -0.08 -22.50 -22.27
N GLU A 107 -0.42 -22.52 -21.00
CA GLU A 107 -1.10 -21.41 -20.32
C GLU A 107 -0.10 -20.31 -19.97
N PHE A 108 -0.55 -19.06 -20.12
CA PHE A 108 0.19 -17.87 -19.69
C PHE A 108 -0.79 -16.73 -19.37
N GLU A 109 -0.39 -15.87 -18.46
CA GLU A 109 -1.18 -14.71 -18.03
C GLU A 109 -0.36 -13.40 -18.09
N GLN A 110 0.77 -13.42 -18.77
CA GLN A 110 1.60 -12.26 -19.11
C GLN A 110 2.04 -12.32 -20.57
N LEU A 111 2.26 -11.14 -21.16
CA LEU A 111 2.71 -11.00 -22.54
C LEU A 111 3.67 -9.81 -22.66
N TRP A 112 4.71 -9.94 -23.48
CA TRP A 112 5.62 -8.85 -23.79
C TRP A 112 5.69 -8.60 -25.29
N ILE A 113 5.66 -7.30 -25.66
CA ILE A 113 5.79 -6.82 -27.03
C ILE A 113 7.04 -5.93 -27.07
N ASP A 114 8.04 -6.32 -27.86
CA ASP A 114 9.34 -5.63 -27.95
C ASP A 114 9.95 -5.28 -26.58
N GLY A 115 9.89 -6.23 -25.64
CA GLY A 115 10.39 -6.08 -24.26
C GLY A 115 9.49 -5.29 -23.32
N ARG A 116 8.38 -4.73 -23.79
CA ARG A 116 7.40 -4.03 -22.95
C ARG A 116 6.31 -5.02 -22.49
N ARG A 117 6.03 -5.05 -21.19
CA ARG A 117 4.89 -5.79 -20.65
C ARG A 117 3.59 -5.22 -21.22
N ALA A 118 2.81 -6.03 -21.92
CA ALA A 118 1.49 -5.67 -22.41
C ALA A 118 0.45 -5.78 -21.29
N THR A 119 -0.56 -4.93 -21.34
CA THR A 119 -1.63 -4.91 -20.34
C THR A 119 -2.63 -6.02 -20.62
N LEU A 120 -2.93 -6.88 -19.66
CA LEU A 120 -4.06 -7.79 -19.75
C LEU A 120 -5.34 -6.96 -19.85
N ALA A 121 -6.24 -7.27 -20.80
CA ALA A 121 -7.46 -6.51 -21.04
C ALA A 121 -8.17 -6.17 -19.73
N ARG A 122 -8.37 -4.88 -19.47
CA ARG A 122 -8.73 -4.35 -18.13
C ARG A 122 -9.88 -3.35 -18.21
N SER A 123 -10.74 -3.38 -17.22
CA SER A 123 -11.81 -2.40 -17.03
C SER A 123 -11.87 -1.95 -15.55
N PRO A 124 -11.81 -0.62 -15.24
CA PRO A 124 -11.59 0.48 -16.17
C PRO A 124 -10.12 0.52 -16.65
N ASN A 125 -9.84 1.14 -17.80
CA ASN A 125 -8.48 1.29 -18.32
C ASN A 125 -7.59 2.16 -17.45
N LYS A 126 -8.19 3.07 -16.67
CA LYS A 126 -7.52 3.89 -15.64
C LYS A 126 -8.42 4.00 -14.42
N GLY A 127 -7.79 4.05 -13.23
CA GLY A 127 -8.49 4.17 -11.96
C GLY A 127 -9.16 2.88 -11.53
N PHE A 128 -10.26 3.02 -10.79
CA PHE A 128 -10.86 1.91 -10.06
C PHE A 128 -12.38 2.01 -10.07
N TYR A 129 -13.04 0.87 -9.99
CA TYR A 129 -14.39 0.75 -9.47
C TYR A 129 -14.36 0.65 -7.94
N HIS A 130 -15.50 0.80 -7.30
CA HIS A 130 -15.62 0.73 -5.85
C HIS A 130 -16.61 -0.34 -5.44
N ILE A 131 -16.27 -1.11 -4.41
CA ILE A 131 -17.19 -2.05 -3.77
C ILE A 131 -18.33 -1.25 -3.15
N THR A 132 -19.56 -1.71 -3.36
CA THR A 132 -20.75 -0.99 -2.85
C THR A 132 -21.04 -1.34 -1.41
N GLU A 133 -20.94 -2.62 -1.04
CA GLU A 133 -21.16 -3.07 0.34
C GLU A 133 -20.54 -4.46 0.61
N ALA A 134 -20.38 -4.79 1.88
CA ALA A 134 -20.06 -6.15 2.32
C ALA A 134 -21.29 -7.04 2.26
N VAL A 135 -21.12 -8.28 1.84
CA VAL A 135 -22.20 -9.27 1.72
C VAL A 135 -22.45 -9.96 3.05
N GLY A 136 -23.72 -10.23 3.34
CA GLY A 136 -24.12 -10.87 4.56
C GLY A 136 -24.54 -12.34 4.46
N ALA A 137 -24.91 -12.89 5.60
CA ALA A 137 -25.37 -14.28 5.70
C ALA A 137 -26.63 -14.53 4.86
N GLY A 138 -26.67 -15.69 4.19
CA GLY A 138 -27.85 -16.14 3.44
C GLY A 138 -27.91 -15.66 1.98
N VAL A 139 -27.01 -14.78 1.54
CA VAL A 139 -26.93 -14.38 0.12
C VAL A 139 -26.47 -15.55 -0.74
N PHE A 140 -25.43 -16.25 -0.32
CA PHE A 140 -24.96 -17.48 -0.96
C PHE A 140 -25.24 -18.69 -0.05
N PRO A 141 -25.96 -19.71 -0.51
CA PRO A 141 -26.39 -20.83 0.33
C PRO A 141 -25.25 -21.64 0.96
N ASP A 142 -24.11 -21.70 0.31
CA ASP A 142 -22.92 -22.41 0.76
C ASP A 142 -22.01 -21.57 1.68
N LEU A 143 -22.34 -20.28 1.88
CA LEU A 143 -21.54 -19.32 2.64
C LEU A 143 -22.26 -18.94 3.93
N THR A 144 -21.87 -19.56 5.04
CA THR A 144 -22.54 -19.40 6.35
C THR A 144 -21.74 -18.61 7.37
N LYS A 145 -20.42 -18.41 7.12
CA LYS A 145 -19.51 -17.70 8.03
C LYS A 145 -18.53 -16.85 7.24
N GLU A 146 -17.96 -15.84 7.89
CA GLU A 146 -16.89 -14.99 7.34
C GLU A 146 -17.20 -14.43 5.94
N MET A 147 -18.48 -14.06 5.68
CA MET A 147 -18.94 -13.63 4.35
C MET A 147 -18.08 -12.52 3.75
N ASN A 148 -17.66 -11.57 4.56
CA ASN A 148 -16.78 -10.47 4.16
C ASN A 148 -15.36 -10.91 3.73
N PHE A 149 -15.01 -12.19 3.84
CA PHE A 149 -13.78 -12.77 3.26
C PHE A 149 -14.04 -13.50 1.94
N HIS A 150 -15.28 -13.69 1.56
CA HIS A 150 -15.64 -14.52 0.40
C HIS A 150 -16.51 -13.82 -0.62
N ALA A 151 -17.15 -12.69 -0.28
CA ALA A 151 -18.07 -12.03 -1.19
C ALA A 151 -18.20 -10.54 -0.90
N PHE A 152 -18.54 -9.79 -1.95
CA PHE A 152 -18.81 -8.36 -1.91
C PHE A 152 -19.75 -7.97 -3.04
N SER A 153 -20.50 -6.88 -2.85
CA SER A 153 -21.37 -6.32 -3.89
C SER A 153 -20.66 -5.27 -4.72
N ILE A 154 -20.98 -5.21 -6.00
CA ILE A 154 -20.39 -4.28 -6.97
C ILE A 154 -21.47 -3.45 -7.65
N PRO A 155 -21.12 -2.32 -8.31
CA PRO A 155 -22.10 -1.51 -9.02
C PRO A 155 -22.79 -2.29 -10.13
N ALA A 156 -24.07 -1.99 -10.37
CA ALA A 156 -24.93 -2.73 -11.31
C ALA A 156 -24.33 -2.84 -12.72
N ALA A 157 -23.74 -1.76 -13.23
CA ALA A 157 -23.14 -1.76 -14.56
C ALA A 157 -22.01 -2.80 -14.72
N GLN A 158 -21.17 -2.97 -13.70
CA GLN A 158 -20.09 -3.95 -13.69
C GLN A 158 -20.63 -5.36 -13.47
N PHE A 159 -21.66 -5.50 -12.64
CA PHE A 159 -22.33 -6.75 -12.42
C PHE A 159 -22.98 -7.30 -13.71
N ASP A 160 -23.68 -6.43 -14.44
CA ASP A 160 -24.32 -6.79 -15.71
C ASP A 160 -23.32 -7.25 -16.78
N VAL A 161 -22.13 -6.63 -16.82
CA VAL A 161 -21.03 -7.09 -17.68
C VAL A 161 -20.66 -8.53 -17.32
N LEU A 162 -20.41 -8.83 -16.07
CA LEU A 162 -20.03 -10.18 -15.60
C LEU A 162 -21.15 -11.22 -15.87
N LYS A 163 -22.39 -10.81 -15.69
CA LYS A 163 -23.58 -11.69 -15.83
C LYS A 163 -23.75 -12.19 -17.26
N VAL A 164 -23.46 -11.38 -18.27
CA VAL A 164 -23.66 -11.75 -19.67
C VAL A 164 -22.47 -12.49 -20.29
N LEU A 165 -21.31 -12.56 -19.59
CA LEU A 165 -20.17 -13.33 -20.07
C LEU A 165 -20.50 -14.84 -20.17
N PRO A 166 -20.00 -15.53 -21.21
CA PRO A 166 -19.98 -16.99 -21.23
C PRO A 166 -19.30 -17.55 -19.95
N GLN A 167 -19.78 -18.68 -19.45
CA GLN A 167 -19.27 -19.26 -18.20
C GLN A 167 -17.75 -19.44 -18.23
N ALA A 168 -17.21 -20.01 -19.32
CA ALA A 168 -15.77 -20.26 -19.45
C ALA A 168 -14.93 -18.95 -19.39
N GLU A 169 -15.45 -17.85 -19.98
CA GLU A 169 -14.78 -16.56 -19.93
C GLU A 169 -14.90 -15.91 -18.54
N ARG A 170 -16.08 -16.04 -17.90
CA ARG A 170 -16.32 -15.54 -16.55
C ARG A 170 -15.45 -16.22 -15.50
N ASP A 171 -15.17 -17.53 -15.66
CA ASP A 171 -14.31 -18.29 -14.78
C ASP A 171 -12.84 -17.81 -14.82
N ASP A 172 -12.44 -17.20 -15.94
CA ASP A 172 -11.11 -16.63 -16.15
C ASP A 172 -10.99 -15.16 -15.73
N VAL A 173 -12.10 -14.47 -15.44
CA VAL A 173 -12.06 -13.07 -14.98
C VAL A 173 -11.29 -12.97 -13.68
N LEU A 174 -10.39 -11.99 -13.60
CA LEU A 174 -9.74 -11.58 -12.37
C LEU A 174 -10.39 -10.30 -11.82
N LEU A 175 -10.79 -10.34 -10.56
CA LEU A 175 -11.18 -9.18 -9.79
C LEU A 175 -10.03 -8.82 -8.87
N THR A 176 -9.30 -7.76 -9.19
CA THR A 176 -8.19 -7.30 -8.35
C THR A 176 -8.71 -6.24 -7.38
N VAL A 177 -8.62 -6.53 -6.09
CA VAL A 177 -9.19 -5.73 -5.00
C VAL A 177 -8.09 -5.23 -4.08
N THR A 178 -8.07 -3.93 -3.77
CA THR A 178 -7.10 -3.34 -2.83
C THR A 178 -7.57 -3.51 -1.37
N HIS A 179 -6.62 -3.73 -0.45
CA HIS A 179 -6.88 -3.85 1.00
C HIS A 179 -5.88 -2.99 1.78
N ALA A 180 -6.00 -1.68 1.72
CA ALA A 180 -5.06 -0.74 2.33
C ALA A 180 -3.58 -1.02 1.96
N TRP A 181 -2.92 -2.00 2.54
CA TRP A 181 -1.50 -2.35 2.32
C TRP A 181 -1.27 -3.62 1.49
N ALA A 182 -2.33 -4.25 0.98
CA ALA A 182 -2.24 -5.49 0.23
C ALA A 182 -3.24 -5.53 -0.94
N VAL A 183 -3.14 -6.53 -1.78
CA VAL A 183 -4.04 -6.75 -2.93
C VAL A 183 -4.51 -8.19 -2.94
N GLY A 184 -5.80 -8.39 -3.23
CA GLY A 184 -6.38 -9.70 -3.52
C GLY A 184 -6.75 -9.80 -4.99
N GLN A 185 -6.35 -10.88 -5.66
CA GLN A 185 -6.70 -11.19 -7.04
C GLN A 185 -7.62 -12.41 -7.05
N CYS A 186 -8.90 -12.17 -7.29
CA CYS A 186 -9.97 -13.10 -7.03
C CYS A 186 -10.55 -13.67 -8.33
N ARG A 187 -10.77 -14.98 -8.40
CA ARG A 187 -11.59 -15.63 -9.42
C ARG A 187 -13.06 -15.68 -8.99
N ILE A 188 -13.97 -15.57 -9.94
CA ILE A 188 -15.41 -15.56 -9.66
C ILE A 188 -15.91 -16.99 -9.47
N LYS A 189 -16.64 -17.25 -8.37
CA LYS A 189 -17.33 -18.50 -8.09
C LYS A 189 -18.81 -18.43 -8.47
N ALA A 190 -19.50 -17.39 -8.03
CA ALA A 190 -20.93 -17.21 -8.27
C ALA A 190 -21.34 -15.73 -8.26
N LEU A 191 -22.47 -15.44 -8.90
CA LEU A 191 -23.13 -14.14 -8.91
C LEU A 191 -24.49 -14.26 -8.24
N HIS A 192 -24.90 -13.20 -7.53
CA HIS A 192 -26.21 -13.10 -6.88
C HIS A 192 -26.92 -11.83 -7.33
N ASP A 193 -27.96 -12.01 -8.16
CA ASP A 193 -28.64 -10.93 -8.87
C ASP A 193 -29.30 -9.88 -7.95
N GLU A 194 -29.96 -10.32 -6.88
CA GLU A 194 -30.73 -9.42 -6.03
C GLU A 194 -29.84 -8.44 -5.25
N THR A 195 -28.66 -8.89 -4.83
CA THR A 195 -27.70 -8.06 -4.05
C THR A 195 -26.55 -7.57 -4.89
N LEU A 196 -26.51 -7.85 -6.20
CA LEU A 196 -25.41 -7.54 -7.10
C LEU A 196 -24.05 -8.02 -6.55
N ALA A 197 -24.08 -9.16 -5.84
CA ALA A 197 -22.93 -9.68 -5.15
C ALA A 197 -22.15 -10.68 -6.01
N VAL A 198 -20.83 -10.64 -5.80
CA VAL A 198 -19.87 -11.58 -6.37
C VAL A 198 -19.30 -12.42 -5.25
N GLN A 199 -19.47 -13.74 -5.33
CA GLN A 199 -18.74 -14.71 -4.51
C GLN A 199 -17.43 -15.05 -5.22
N ILE A 200 -16.31 -14.98 -4.52
CA ILE A 200 -15.01 -15.41 -5.04
C ILE A 200 -14.76 -16.89 -4.77
N LYS A 201 -13.91 -17.49 -5.61
CA LYS A 201 -13.27 -18.77 -5.28
C LYS A 201 -12.24 -18.53 -4.16
N GLY A 202 -12.07 -19.48 -3.27
CA GLY A 202 -11.14 -19.34 -2.15
C GLY A 202 -11.60 -18.36 -1.06
N ARG A 203 -10.65 -17.83 -0.31
CA ARG A 203 -10.85 -16.91 0.83
C ARG A 203 -9.87 -15.75 0.74
N SER A 204 -10.37 -14.53 0.76
CA SER A 204 -9.50 -13.35 0.87
C SER A 204 -8.69 -13.39 2.17
N ARG A 205 -7.46 -12.89 2.12
CA ARG A 205 -6.61 -12.77 3.31
C ARG A 205 -7.15 -11.72 4.29
N TYR A 206 -7.70 -10.65 3.78
CA TYR A 206 -8.29 -9.56 4.54
C TYR A 206 -9.78 -9.43 4.23
N PRO A 207 -10.60 -9.02 5.20
CA PRO A 207 -12.03 -8.82 4.98
C PRO A 207 -12.27 -7.66 4.01
N PHE A 208 -13.26 -7.82 3.15
CA PHE A 208 -13.68 -6.73 2.26
C PHE A 208 -14.34 -5.61 3.06
N VAL A 209 -14.11 -4.36 2.64
CA VAL A 209 -14.69 -3.11 3.16
C VAL A 209 -14.26 -2.72 4.59
N GLU A 210 -13.41 -3.49 5.27
CA GLU A 210 -13.02 -3.20 6.65
C GLU A 210 -11.89 -2.16 6.75
N PHE A 211 -10.77 -2.39 6.06
CA PHE A 211 -9.60 -1.52 6.13
C PHE A 211 -9.64 -0.36 5.12
N GLU A 212 -10.42 -0.50 4.07
CA GLU A 212 -10.66 0.52 3.06
C GLU A 212 -12.17 0.61 2.83
N PRO A 213 -12.91 1.47 3.55
CA PRO A 213 -14.38 1.52 3.47
C PRO A 213 -14.95 1.83 2.08
N ASP A 214 -14.17 2.52 1.25
CA ASP A 214 -14.48 2.78 -0.16
C ASP A 214 -13.58 1.94 -1.06
N GLN A 215 -13.55 0.64 -0.79
CA GLN A 215 -12.60 -0.31 -1.33
C GLN A 215 -12.63 -0.36 -2.84
N ARG A 216 -11.45 -0.25 -3.43
CA ARG A 216 -11.24 -0.16 -4.88
C ARG A 216 -11.01 -1.53 -5.47
N PHE A 217 -11.51 -1.71 -6.70
CA PHE A 217 -11.24 -2.90 -7.50
C PHE A 217 -11.23 -2.58 -8.99
N TRP A 218 -10.71 -3.51 -9.78
CA TRP A 218 -10.86 -3.53 -11.24
C TRP A 218 -11.04 -4.95 -11.72
N MET A 219 -11.45 -5.09 -12.98
CA MET A 219 -11.73 -6.37 -13.62
C MET A 219 -10.78 -6.57 -14.79
N GLU A 220 -10.24 -7.77 -14.94
CA GLU A 220 -9.28 -8.11 -16.00
C GLU A 220 -9.63 -9.44 -16.65
N ASN A 221 -9.03 -9.69 -17.82
CA ASN A 221 -9.06 -10.95 -18.54
C ASN A 221 -10.44 -11.36 -19.07
N PHE A 222 -11.11 -10.45 -19.76
CA PHE A 222 -12.32 -10.75 -20.53
C PHE A 222 -12.36 -9.93 -21.82
N ARG A 223 -13.00 -10.50 -22.86
CA ARG A 223 -12.94 -9.94 -24.22
C ARG A 223 -13.48 -8.51 -24.34
N ALA A 224 -14.55 -8.21 -23.61
CA ALA A 224 -15.18 -6.88 -23.67
C ALA A 224 -14.30 -5.76 -23.08
N ALA A 225 -13.31 -6.10 -22.26
CA ALA A 225 -12.32 -5.17 -21.71
C ALA A 225 -11.17 -4.89 -22.68
N LEU A 226 -11.06 -5.60 -23.82
CA LEU A 226 -10.05 -5.35 -24.84
C LEU A 226 -10.46 -4.16 -25.69
N ASP A 227 -10.31 -2.94 -25.19
CA ASP A 227 -10.83 -1.73 -25.81
C ASP A 227 -9.81 -0.55 -25.86
N ALA A 228 -8.62 -0.72 -25.31
CA ALA A 228 -7.56 0.26 -25.32
C ALA A 228 -6.24 -0.23 -25.95
N PRO A 229 -5.48 0.66 -26.63
CA PRO A 229 -4.18 0.30 -27.18
C PRO A 229 -3.19 -0.19 -26.10
N GLY A 230 -2.46 -1.26 -26.39
CA GLY A 230 -1.51 -1.92 -25.50
C GLY A 230 -2.10 -3.09 -24.73
N GLU A 231 -3.38 -3.36 -24.87
CA GLU A 231 -4.09 -4.47 -24.22
C GLU A 231 -4.09 -5.75 -25.05
N TRP A 232 -4.13 -6.89 -24.32
CA TRP A 232 -4.24 -8.22 -24.92
C TRP A 232 -5.24 -9.10 -24.19
N PHE A 233 -5.77 -10.10 -24.91
CA PHE A 233 -6.69 -11.10 -24.37
C PHE A 233 -6.45 -12.44 -25.07
N LEU A 234 -6.44 -13.54 -24.30
CA LEU A 234 -6.35 -14.89 -24.81
C LEU A 234 -7.74 -15.56 -24.80
N ASP A 235 -8.33 -15.74 -25.98
CA ASP A 235 -9.52 -16.57 -26.15
C ASP A 235 -9.13 -18.05 -26.11
N LYS A 236 -9.12 -18.64 -24.92
CA LYS A 236 -8.71 -20.03 -24.69
C LYS A 236 -9.61 -21.02 -25.45
N THR A 237 -10.90 -20.67 -25.70
CA THR A 237 -11.85 -21.54 -26.37
C THR A 237 -11.55 -21.67 -27.88
N LYS A 238 -10.95 -20.64 -28.47
CA LYS A 238 -10.55 -20.59 -29.87
C LYS A 238 -9.05 -20.79 -30.08
N GLY A 239 -8.24 -20.75 -29.04
CA GLY A 239 -6.80 -20.70 -29.18
C GLY A 239 -6.31 -19.44 -29.91
N GLU A 240 -7.02 -18.32 -29.77
CA GLU A 240 -6.67 -17.05 -30.41
C GLU A 240 -6.15 -16.04 -29.38
N LEU A 241 -4.92 -15.58 -29.58
CA LEU A 241 -4.35 -14.45 -28.85
C LEU A 241 -4.68 -13.16 -29.60
N LEU A 242 -5.35 -12.23 -28.94
CA LEU A 242 -5.75 -10.92 -29.46
C LEU A 242 -4.90 -9.84 -28.83
N TYR A 243 -4.51 -8.83 -29.61
CA TYR A 243 -3.78 -7.69 -29.14
C TYR A 243 -4.24 -6.40 -29.83
N TYR A 244 -4.36 -5.31 -29.06
CA TYR A 244 -4.64 -3.97 -29.56
C TYR A 244 -3.33 -3.17 -29.60
N PRO A 245 -2.67 -2.99 -30.76
CA PRO A 245 -1.37 -2.35 -30.82
C PRO A 245 -1.37 -0.91 -30.35
N LEU A 246 -0.28 -0.49 -29.72
CA LEU A 246 0.00 0.93 -29.49
C LEU A 246 0.18 1.66 -30.82
N PRO A 247 -0.08 2.99 -30.85
CA PRO A 247 0.19 3.81 -32.02
C PRO A 247 1.64 3.65 -32.51
N GLY A 248 1.82 3.20 -33.76
CA GLY A 248 3.14 3.00 -34.36
C GLY A 248 3.73 1.60 -34.25
N GLU A 249 3.15 0.70 -33.48
CA GLU A 249 3.59 -0.70 -33.44
C GLU A 249 3.24 -1.46 -34.72
N ASP A 250 4.19 -2.19 -35.27
CA ASP A 250 4.05 -3.04 -36.46
C ASP A 250 4.14 -4.53 -36.05
N MET A 251 3.01 -5.17 -35.85
CA MET A 251 2.93 -6.56 -35.39
C MET A 251 3.49 -7.58 -36.38
N THR A 252 3.80 -7.16 -37.63
CA THR A 252 4.52 -8.04 -38.58
C THR A 252 6.02 -8.12 -38.27
N LYS A 253 6.54 -7.22 -37.45
CA LYS A 253 7.95 -7.11 -37.07
C LYS A 253 8.19 -7.25 -35.57
N ALA A 254 7.16 -6.99 -34.76
CA ALA A 254 7.25 -6.99 -33.32
C ALA A 254 7.69 -8.37 -32.77
N THR A 255 8.57 -8.34 -31.80
CA THR A 255 8.94 -9.51 -31.02
C THR A 255 7.91 -9.69 -29.91
N VAL A 256 7.09 -10.73 -30.04
CA VAL A 256 6.07 -11.06 -29.04
C VAL A 256 6.52 -12.29 -28.25
N ILE A 257 6.60 -12.15 -26.92
CA ILE A 257 7.04 -13.23 -26.02
C ILE A 257 5.96 -13.54 -25.01
N ALA A 258 5.58 -14.82 -24.91
CA ALA A 258 4.79 -15.33 -23.79
C ALA A 258 5.65 -16.26 -22.93
N PRO A 259 5.56 -16.17 -21.60
CA PRO A 259 6.37 -16.97 -20.68
C PRO A 259 5.86 -18.41 -20.61
N VAL A 260 6.70 -19.33 -20.15
CA VAL A 260 6.42 -20.78 -20.04
C VAL A 260 6.65 -21.30 -18.64
N LEU A 261 7.66 -20.75 -17.93
CA LEU A 261 8.06 -21.21 -16.61
C LEU A 261 7.89 -20.07 -15.59
N GLU A 262 7.49 -20.40 -14.39
CA GLU A 262 7.45 -19.45 -13.29
C GLU A 262 8.84 -19.17 -12.71
N LYS A 263 9.69 -20.18 -12.68
CA LYS A 263 11.03 -20.11 -12.05
C LYS A 263 12.12 -20.42 -13.05
N PHE A 264 13.16 -19.59 -13.06
CA PHE A 264 14.39 -19.86 -13.83
C PHE A 264 15.23 -20.92 -13.13
N ILE A 265 15.48 -20.71 -11.83
CA ILE A 265 16.42 -21.49 -11.04
C ILE A 265 15.84 -21.76 -9.66
N THR A 266 16.06 -22.98 -9.17
CA THR A 266 15.94 -23.31 -7.74
C THR A 266 17.27 -23.85 -7.24
N VAL A 267 17.75 -23.34 -6.09
CA VAL A 267 18.99 -23.77 -5.45
C VAL A 267 18.69 -24.32 -4.07
N LYS A 268 19.09 -25.57 -3.79
CA LYS A 268 18.86 -26.15 -2.46
C LYS A 268 20.08 -26.93 -1.97
N GLY A 269 20.64 -26.48 -0.85
CA GLY A 269 21.77 -27.16 -0.20
C GLY A 269 23.13 -26.98 -0.90
N ALA A 270 23.23 -26.07 -1.87
CA ALA A 270 24.46 -25.77 -2.59
C ALA A 270 25.38 -24.83 -1.79
N ARG A 271 26.69 -24.90 -2.15
CA ARG A 271 27.73 -24.02 -1.58
C ARG A 271 28.69 -23.55 -2.65
N ASP A 272 29.11 -22.28 -2.57
CA ASP A 272 30.05 -21.68 -3.51
C ASP A 272 29.56 -21.83 -4.96
N LEU A 273 28.41 -21.17 -5.24
CA LEU A 273 27.79 -21.15 -6.55
C LEU A 273 27.68 -19.69 -7.02
N ARG A 274 28.16 -19.44 -8.25
CA ARG A 274 28.26 -18.10 -8.81
C ARG A 274 27.55 -17.98 -10.15
N PHE A 275 26.83 -16.88 -10.35
CA PHE A 275 26.27 -16.49 -11.64
C PHE A 275 26.81 -15.11 -11.99
N GLU A 276 27.52 -15.03 -13.13
CA GLU A 276 28.19 -13.80 -13.55
C GLU A 276 27.76 -13.39 -14.97
N GLY A 277 27.27 -12.17 -15.16
CA GLY A 277 27.03 -11.58 -16.47
C GLY A 277 25.92 -12.26 -17.29
N ILE A 278 24.93 -12.85 -16.65
CA ILE A 278 23.80 -13.57 -17.27
C ILE A 278 22.53 -12.74 -17.12
N SER A 279 21.74 -12.68 -18.18
CA SER A 279 20.39 -12.12 -18.18
C SER A 279 19.33 -13.24 -18.05
N PHE A 280 18.46 -13.17 -17.05
CA PHE A 280 17.33 -14.08 -16.83
C PHE A 280 16.03 -13.35 -17.19
N GLN A 281 15.29 -13.84 -18.20
CA GLN A 281 14.16 -13.11 -18.75
C GLN A 281 12.93 -13.98 -19.00
N TYR A 282 11.75 -13.34 -18.83
CA TYR A 282 10.42 -13.84 -19.20
C TYR A 282 9.94 -15.03 -18.38
N SER A 283 9.97 -14.93 -17.05
CA SER A 283 9.24 -15.87 -16.19
C SER A 283 7.78 -15.44 -15.99
N GLN A 284 6.91 -16.41 -15.79
CA GLN A 284 5.49 -16.15 -15.58
C GLN A 284 5.05 -16.16 -14.12
N HIS A 285 3.84 -15.76 -13.90
CA HIS A 285 3.01 -16.10 -12.76
C HIS A 285 1.63 -16.53 -13.27
N LEU A 286 1.17 -17.70 -12.85
CA LEU A 286 -0.19 -18.17 -13.09
C LEU A 286 -1.01 -17.96 -11.82
N TYR A 287 -2.12 -17.25 -11.95
CA TYR A 287 -3.02 -17.05 -10.82
C TYR A 287 -3.72 -18.37 -10.44
N PRO A 288 -3.61 -18.82 -9.19
CA PRO A 288 -4.31 -20.02 -8.72
C PRO A 288 -5.82 -19.95 -8.95
N ASP A 289 -6.46 -21.13 -9.11
CA ASP A 289 -7.93 -21.18 -9.33
C ASP A 289 -8.73 -20.58 -8.16
N ASP A 290 -8.24 -20.69 -6.95
CA ASP A 290 -8.81 -20.08 -5.74
C ASP A 290 -8.41 -18.62 -5.52
N GLY A 291 -7.66 -18.03 -6.46
CA GLY A 291 -7.14 -16.68 -6.41
C GLY A 291 -5.82 -16.55 -5.66
N LEU A 292 -5.24 -15.36 -5.73
CA LEU A 292 -4.05 -14.99 -4.99
C LEU A 292 -4.38 -13.83 -4.05
N HIS A 293 -4.03 -13.98 -2.79
CA HIS A 293 -4.27 -12.95 -1.78
C HIS A 293 -2.96 -12.59 -1.09
N ASP A 294 -2.32 -11.53 -1.60
CA ASP A 294 -1.03 -11.09 -1.10
C ASP A 294 -1.06 -10.83 0.41
N GLY A 295 0.01 -11.28 1.06
CA GLY A 295 0.39 -10.74 2.35
C GLY A 295 1.00 -9.35 2.18
N GLN A 296 1.20 -8.64 3.27
CA GLN A 296 1.98 -7.42 3.29
C GLN A 296 3.35 -7.68 2.63
N ALA A 297 3.85 -6.71 1.86
CA ALA A 297 5.09 -6.83 1.08
C ALA A 297 5.10 -7.99 0.05
N ALA A 298 3.93 -8.48 -0.38
CA ALA A 298 3.75 -9.64 -1.26
C ALA A 298 4.52 -10.89 -0.79
N THR A 299 4.66 -11.06 0.51
CA THR A 299 5.45 -12.17 1.11
C THR A 299 4.84 -13.57 0.92
N THR A 300 3.68 -13.65 0.31
CA THR A 300 3.04 -14.91 -0.10
C THR A 300 3.37 -15.31 -1.54
N SER A 301 4.03 -14.42 -2.30
CA SER A 301 4.46 -14.68 -3.67
C SER A 301 5.83 -15.36 -3.71
N ASP A 302 6.03 -16.24 -4.69
CA ASP A 302 7.28 -16.96 -4.93
C ASP A 302 8.37 -16.08 -5.57
N GLY A 303 9.57 -16.63 -5.74
CA GLY A 303 10.68 -16.02 -6.46
C GLY A 303 10.91 -16.66 -7.84
N SER A 304 11.26 -15.84 -8.84
CA SER A 304 11.71 -16.35 -10.15
C SER A 304 13.05 -17.09 -10.05
N ILE A 305 13.86 -16.73 -9.06
CA ILE A 305 15.04 -17.45 -8.60
C ILE A 305 14.88 -17.70 -7.11
N GLU A 306 14.92 -18.97 -6.67
CA GLU A 306 14.78 -19.35 -5.27
C GLU A 306 16.01 -20.04 -4.74
N ILE A 307 16.46 -19.66 -3.55
CA ILE A 307 17.61 -20.25 -2.86
C ILE A 307 17.17 -20.68 -1.45
N GLU A 308 17.41 -21.93 -1.09
CA GLU A 308 17.07 -22.49 0.22
C GLU A 308 18.26 -23.30 0.78
N ASP A 309 18.48 -23.25 2.11
CA ASP A 309 19.47 -24.03 2.84
C ASP A 309 20.88 -23.99 2.20
N SER A 310 21.27 -22.84 1.64
CA SER A 310 22.47 -22.69 0.78
C SER A 310 23.38 -21.57 1.29
N ARG A 311 24.67 -21.65 0.94
CA ARG A 311 25.68 -20.70 1.41
C ARG A 311 26.65 -20.34 0.29
N ASP A 312 27.19 -19.11 0.35
CA ASP A 312 28.14 -18.60 -0.64
C ASP A 312 27.53 -18.63 -2.07
N ILE A 313 26.29 -18.11 -2.20
CA ILE A 313 25.59 -18.00 -3.47
C ILE A 313 25.66 -16.56 -3.96
N HIS A 314 26.23 -16.34 -5.14
CA HIS A 314 26.52 -15.00 -5.63
C HIS A 314 25.94 -14.77 -7.04
N PHE A 315 25.27 -13.63 -7.19
CA PHE A 315 24.88 -13.07 -8.48
C PHE A 315 25.65 -11.77 -8.68
N GLU A 316 26.40 -11.68 -9.77
CA GLU A 316 27.23 -10.53 -10.07
C GLU A 316 27.08 -10.11 -11.53
N ASN A 317 26.89 -8.81 -11.80
CA ASN A 317 26.67 -8.28 -13.15
C ASN A 317 25.51 -8.97 -13.91
N CYS A 318 24.48 -9.45 -13.20
CA CYS A 318 23.34 -10.15 -13.80
C CYS A 318 22.18 -9.17 -14.07
N GLU A 319 21.37 -9.53 -15.03
CA GLU A 319 20.05 -8.92 -15.26
C GLU A 319 18.96 -9.93 -14.89
N ILE A 320 17.96 -9.51 -14.16
CA ILE A 320 16.73 -10.27 -13.90
C ILE A 320 15.56 -9.38 -14.34
N ALA A 321 14.89 -9.75 -15.43
CA ALA A 321 13.91 -8.90 -16.05
C ALA A 321 12.67 -9.66 -16.54
N HIS A 322 11.59 -8.92 -16.72
CA HIS A 322 10.34 -9.46 -17.28
C HIS A 322 9.83 -10.67 -16.48
N THR A 323 9.75 -10.52 -15.15
CA THR A 323 9.36 -11.64 -14.28
C THR A 323 7.89 -11.57 -13.88
N GLY A 324 7.29 -12.73 -13.60
CA GLY A 324 5.95 -12.82 -13.00
C GLY A 324 5.95 -12.70 -11.47
N LEU A 325 7.08 -12.95 -10.82
CA LEU A 325 7.24 -13.11 -9.37
C LEU A 325 8.29 -12.14 -8.83
N HIS A 326 8.76 -12.34 -7.56
CA HIS A 326 9.96 -11.66 -7.07
C HIS A 326 11.19 -12.05 -7.92
N GLY A 327 12.12 -11.13 -8.11
CA GLY A 327 13.34 -11.41 -8.87
C GLY A 327 14.13 -12.54 -8.24
N ILE A 328 14.55 -12.38 -6.98
CA ILE A 328 15.31 -13.37 -6.21
C ILE A 328 14.72 -13.53 -4.81
N TRP A 329 14.57 -14.78 -4.36
CA TRP A 329 14.16 -15.10 -2.99
C TRP A 329 15.17 -16.02 -2.30
N PHE A 330 15.85 -15.49 -1.28
CA PHE A 330 16.64 -16.28 -0.34
C PHE A 330 15.72 -16.78 0.78
N LYS A 331 15.21 -18.00 0.67
CA LYS A 331 14.39 -18.65 1.69
C LYS A 331 15.24 -18.95 2.94
N ASN A 332 14.67 -19.59 3.94
CA ASN A 332 15.39 -19.87 5.19
C ASN A 332 16.63 -20.78 4.99
N GLY A 333 17.62 -20.57 5.84
CA GLY A 333 18.86 -21.38 5.86
C GLY A 333 19.97 -20.88 4.93
N CYS A 334 19.85 -19.66 4.41
CA CYS A 334 20.85 -19.08 3.53
C CYS A 334 21.84 -18.18 4.30
N ALA A 335 23.10 -18.19 3.87
CA ALA A 335 24.14 -17.38 4.48
C ALA A 335 25.26 -16.98 3.49
N ASP A 336 26.01 -15.92 3.89
CA ASP A 336 27.26 -15.51 3.23
C ASP A 336 27.11 -15.31 1.71
N SER A 337 25.97 -14.79 1.28
CA SER A 337 25.57 -14.70 -0.13
C SER A 337 25.42 -13.24 -0.58
N SER A 338 25.40 -13.01 -1.88
CA SER A 338 25.26 -11.64 -2.39
C SER A 338 24.57 -11.53 -3.74
N VAL A 339 23.94 -10.36 -3.94
CA VAL A 339 23.47 -9.85 -5.23
C VAL A 339 24.19 -8.52 -5.44
N LYS A 340 25.11 -8.46 -6.40
CA LYS A 340 25.95 -7.29 -6.62
C LYS A 340 25.96 -6.83 -8.05
N HIS A 341 25.88 -5.51 -8.25
CA HIS A 341 25.93 -4.88 -9.56
C HIS A 341 24.93 -5.52 -10.53
N CYS A 342 23.71 -5.81 -10.06
CA CYS A 342 22.66 -6.47 -10.82
C CYS A 342 21.54 -5.50 -11.16
N HIS A 343 20.92 -5.68 -12.34
CA HIS A 343 19.77 -4.92 -12.79
C HIS A 343 18.51 -5.79 -12.70
N LEU A 344 17.62 -5.46 -11.76
CA LEU A 344 16.35 -6.12 -11.57
C LEU A 344 15.24 -5.16 -12.00
N HIS A 345 14.49 -5.49 -13.07
CA HIS A 345 13.50 -4.57 -13.60
C HIS A 345 12.32 -5.26 -14.31
N ASP A 346 11.20 -4.55 -14.48
CA ASP A 346 9.93 -5.08 -14.95
C ASP A 346 9.53 -6.37 -14.23
N LEU A 347 9.42 -6.25 -12.89
CA LEU A 347 9.15 -7.36 -12.00
C LEU A 347 7.64 -7.48 -11.70
N GLY A 348 7.11 -8.69 -11.78
CA GLY A 348 5.74 -8.98 -11.34
C GLY A 348 5.58 -8.73 -9.84
N GLY A 349 6.54 -9.20 -9.05
CA GLY A 349 6.67 -8.99 -7.61
C GLY A 349 7.74 -7.96 -7.25
N GLY A 350 8.49 -8.21 -6.20
CA GLY A 350 9.58 -7.37 -5.71
C GLY A 350 10.95 -7.70 -6.29
N GLY A 351 11.98 -6.97 -5.87
CA GLY A 351 13.36 -7.20 -6.28
C GLY A 351 13.97 -8.40 -5.56
N VAL A 352 14.40 -8.21 -4.33
CA VAL A 352 15.06 -9.26 -3.53
C VAL A 352 14.32 -9.48 -2.22
N TYR A 353 13.92 -10.72 -1.99
CA TYR A 353 13.30 -11.16 -0.75
C TYR A 353 14.24 -12.08 0.03
N VAL A 354 14.47 -11.81 1.31
CA VAL A 354 15.37 -12.58 2.19
C VAL A 354 14.64 -13.02 3.43
N GLY A 355 14.53 -14.32 3.65
CA GLY A 355 13.82 -14.96 4.76
C GLY A 355 12.41 -15.39 4.42
N GLU A 356 11.66 -15.72 5.43
CA GLU A 356 10.25 -16.12 5.38
C GLU A 356 9.50 -15.45 6.54
N THR A 357 8.17 -15.34 6.42
CA THR A 357 7.33 -14.67 7.42
C THR A 357 7.24 -15.38 8.76
N ALA A 358 7.40 -16.71 8.76
CA ALA A 358 7.49 -17.49 9.99
C ALA A 358 8.92 -17.41 10.54
N ARG A 359 9.03 -17.15 11.86
CA ARG A 359 10.34 -17.17 12.52
C ARG A 359 10.99 -18.55 12.38
N PRO A 360 12.15 -18.66 11.73
CA PRO A 360 12.84 -19.92 11.58
C PRO A 360 13.50 -20.35 12.89
N THR A 361 13.95 -21.61 12.96
CA THR A 361 14.88 -22.05 14.00
C THR A 361 16.19 -21.29 13.88
N ASP A 362 16.93 -21.10 14.97
CA ASP A 362 18.16 -20.30 14.98
C ASP A 362 19.21 -20.80 13.97
N ALA A 363 19.26 -22.11 13.73
CA ALA A 363 20.16 -22.71 12.75
C ALA A 363 19.80 -22.41 11.27
N ARG A 364 18.57 -21.96 11.02
CA ARG A 364 18.08 -21.63 9.69
C ARG A 364 17.83 -20.14 9.49
N VAL A 365 18.25 -19.29 10.42
CA VAL A 365 18.18 -17.85 10.27
C VAL A 365 19.13 -17.39 9.18
N ASN A 366 18.61 -16.64 8.22
CA ASN A 366 19.45 -16.06 7.17
C ASN A 366 20.38 -14.99 7.75
N HIS A 367 21.64 -15.02 7.31
CA HIS A 367 22.62 -14.04 7.79
C HIS A 367 23.70 -13.72 6.76
N HIS A 368 24.27 -12.50 6.83
CA HIS A 368 25.34 -12.03 5.94
C HIS A 368 24.96 -12.14 4.45
N ILE A 369 23.71 -11.75 4.13
CA ILE A 369 23.29 -11.62 2.73
C ILE A 369 23.39 -10.13 2.38
N VAL A 370 24.11 -9.81 1.32
CA VAL A 370 24.40 -8.44 0.90
C VAL A 370 23.84 -8.17 -0.48
N ILE A 371 23.05 -7.12 -0.59
CA ILE A 371 22.54 -6.56 -1.85
C ILE A 371 23.27 -5.23 -2.02
N ASP A 372 24.13 -5.13 -3.02
CA ASP A 372 25.06 -4.01 -3.15
C ASP A 372 25.17 -3.54 -4.60
N ASP A 373 25.17 -2.21 -4.80
CA ASP A 373 25.34 -1.60 -6.12
C ASP A 373 24.34 -2.09 -7.18
N CYS A 374 23.10 -2.36 -6.77
CA CYS A 374 22.04 -2.88 -7.65
C CYS A 374 21.07 -1.77 -8.09
N ILE A 375 20.53 -1.93 -9.31
CA ILE A 375 19.40 -1.16 -9.81
C ILE A 375 18.16 -2.06 -9.69
N ILE A 376 17.19 -1.66 -8.87
CA ILE A 376 15.97 -2.42 -8.57
C ILE A 376 14.76 -1.52 -8.85
N GLN A 377 14.19 -1.63 -10.03
CA GLN A 377 13.20 -0.70 -10.52
C GLN A 377 12.03 -1.38 -11.22
N HIS A 378 10.92 -0.65 -11.38
CA HIS A 378 9.75 -1.10 -12.13
C HIS A 378 9.17 -2.42 -11.61
N GLY A 379 8.93 -2.51 -10.29
CA GLY A 379 8.38 -3.71 -9.65
C GLY A 379 6.91 -3.60 -9.23
N GLY A 380 6.38 -4.68 -8.67
CA GLY A 380 5.00 -4.75 -8.22
C GLY A 380 3.97 -4.80 -9.33
N ARG A 381 4.35 -5.23 -10.55
CA ARG A 381 3.48 -5.14 -11.73
C ARG A 381 2.29 -6.10 -11.69
N LEU A 382 2.42 -7.22 -11.00
CA LEU A 382 1.34 -8.19 -10.74
C LEU A 382 0.99 -8.26 -9.25
N HIS A 383 1.96 -7.98 -8.38
CA HIS A 383 1.84 -7.98 -6.93
C HIS A 383 2.10 -6.57 -6.38
N PRO A 384 1.12 -5.64 -6.45
CA PRO A 384 1.35 -4.23 -6.10
C PRO A 384 1.82 -4.00 -4.66
N SER A 385 1.59 -4.94 -3.76
CA SER A 385 2.09 -4.89 -2.38
C SER A 385 3.58 -5.23 -2.23
N ALA A 386 4.27 -5.59 -3.32
CA ALA A 386 5.68 -5.96 -3.30
C ALA A 386 6.61 -4.77 -3.03
N CYS A 387 7.74 -5.06 -2.39
CA CYS A 387 8.79 -4.09 -2.06
C CYS A 387 10.02 -4.26 -2.96
N GLY A 388 10.86 -3.22 -3.02
CA GLY A 388 12.16 -3.33 -3.67
C GLY A 388 13.04 -4.39 -3.01
N VAL A 389 13.19 -4.33 -1.68
CA VAL A 389 13.92 -5.31 -0.87
C VAL A 389 13.15 -5.64 0.40
N VAL A 390 13.08 -6.92 0.76
CA VAL A 390 12.44 -7.39 2.00
C VAL A 390 13.41 -8.26 2.81
N PHE A 391 13.55 -7.95 4.10
CA PHE A 391 14.27 -8.75 5.08
C PHE A 391 13.31 -9.22 6.18
N THR A 392 13.07 -10.53 6.29
CA THR A 392 12.21 -11.11 7.32
C THR A 392 13.00 -12.02 8.24
N HIS A 393 13.02 -11.75 9.55
CA HIS A 393 13.75 -12.54 10.54
C HIS A 393 15.23 -12.80 10.21
N THR A 394 15.96 -11.81 9.68
CA THR A 394 17.34 -11.92 9.21
C THR A 394 18.35 -11.32 10.18
N GLN A 395 19.62 -11.67 10.06
CA GLN A 395 20.71 -11.15 10.87
C GLN A 395 21.87 -10.67 10.00
N ARG A 396 22.42 -9.47 10.29
CA ARG A 396 23.61 -8.93 9.61
C ARG A 396 23.48 -8.94 8.09
N CYS A 397 22.26 -8.73 7.58
CA CYS A 397 22.02 -8.55 6.16
C CYS A 397 22.13 -7.07 5.82
N ALA A 398 22.44 -6.77 4.56
CA ALA A 398 22.63 -5.40 4.12
C ALA A 398 22.03 -5.14 2.74
N VAL A 399 21.52 -3.91 2.57
CA VAL A 399 21.26 -3.31 1.26
C VAL A 399 21.99 -1.98 1.20
N THR A 400 22.91 -1.87 0.24
CA THR A 400 23.85 -0.76 0.18
C THR A 400 24.03 -0.27 -1.25
N HIS A 401 24.21 1.03 -1.43
CA HIS A 401 24.49 1.64 -2.72
C HIS A 401 23.54 1.20 -3.86
N CYS A 402 22.28 0.92 -3.54
CA CYS A 402 21.27 0.55 -4.52
C CYS A 402 20.44 1.74 -4.98
N ASP A 403 19.94 1.66 -6.22
CA ASP A 403 18.90 2.54 -6.76
C ASP A 403 17.59 1.75 -6.77
N ILE A 404 16.62 2.15 -5.93
CA ILE A 404 15.36 1.44 -5.70
C ILE A 404 14.20 2.39 -6.02
N GLY A 405 13.44 2.08 -7.07
CA GLY A 405 12.37 2.98 -7.52
C GLY A 405 11.24 2.32 -8.28
N ASP A 406 10.14 3.04 -8.39
CA ASP A 406 8.96 2.65 -9.14
C ASP A 406 8.33 1.33 -8.67
N PHE A 407 7.94 1.34 -7.39
CA PHE A 407 7.10 0.32 -6.77
C PHE A 407 5.78 0.91 -6.27
N TYR A 408 4.71 0.12 -6.26
CA TYR A 408 3.40 0.57 -5.73
C TYR A 408 3.31 0.50 -4.20
N TYR A 409 4.33 0.01 -3.53
CA TYR A 409 4.45 -0.10 -2.09
C TYR A 409 5.83 0.35 -1.61
N THR A 410 6.35 -0.25 -0.55
CA THR A 410 7.55 0.14 0.18
C THR A 410 8.86 -0.11 -0.61
N GLY A 411 9.86 0.74 -0.43
CA GLY A 411 11.19 0.56 -1.01
C GLY A 411 11.97 -0.57 -0.33
N VAL A 412 12.22 -0.42 0.97
CA VAL A 412 12.93 -1.42 1.79
C VAL A 412 12.11 -1.72 3.04
N SER A 413 11.76 -2.99 3.25
CA SER A 413 11.07 -3.49 4.44
C SER A 413 11.98 -4.41 5.25
N ALA A 414 12.06 -4.19 6.59
CA ALA A 414 12.91 -4.99 7.47
C ALA A 414 12.23 -5.31 8.81
N GLY A 415 12.45 -6.54 9.30
CA GLY A 415 11.99 -6.97 10.62
C GLY A 415 11.08 -8.19 10.58
N TRP A 416 9.78 -8.00 10.61
CA TRP A 416 8.70 -9.00 10.46
C TRP A 416 8.19 -9.63 11.76
N ASN A 417 7.97 -8.79 12.77
CA ASN A 417 7.27 -9.23 13.99
C ASN A 417 6.36 -8.11 14.53
N TRP A 418 5.06 -8.29 14.48
CA TRP A 418 4.10 -7.31 15.03
C TRP A 418 4.20 -7.26 16.55
N GLY A 419 4.62 -6.10 17.07
CA GLY A 419 4.84 -5.89 18.50
C GLY A 419 6.20 -6.37 19.01
N TYR A 420 6.25 -6.77 20.28
CA TYR A 420 7.49 -7.06 21.00
C TYR A 420 7.74 -8.56 21.21
N GLY A 421 7.14 -9.39 20.36
CA GLY A 421 7.32 -10.84 20.43
C GLY A 421 8.72 -11.30 20.00
N ASP A 422 8.93 -12.60 20.00
CA ASP A 422 10.20 -13.22 19.65
C ASP A 422 10.52 -13.02 18.14
N THR A 423 11.70 -12.50 17.86
CA THR A 423 12.18 -12.26 16.51
C THR A 423 13.64 -12.67 16.36
N ALA A 424 14.01 -13.05 15.13
CA ALA A 424 15.42 -13.29 14.81
C ALA A 424 16.11 -12.05 14.21
N SER A 425 15.35 -10.98 13.93
CA SER A 425 15.86 -9.79 13.24
C SER A 425 16.84 -9.00 14.09
N ARG A 426 18.03 -8.72 13.55
CA ARG A 426 19.04 -7.83 14.16
C ARG A 426 20.11 -7.40 13.18
N GLU A 427 20.72 -6.25 13.49
CA GLU A 427 21.93 -5.77 12.82
C GLU A 427 21.77 -5.67 11.28
N THR A 428 20.56 -5.31 10.80
CA THR A 428 20.33 -5.03 9.39
C THR A 428 20.89 -3.66 9.03
N LEU A 429 21.58 -3.55 7.91
CA LEU A 429 22.16 -2.30 7.41
C LEU A 429 21.44 -1.86 6.12
N VAL A 430 20.89 -0.65 6.14
CA VAL A 430 20.32 0.03 4.97
C VAL A 430 21.12 1.31 4.76
N GLU A 431 22.07 1.29 3.83
CA GLU A 431 23.09 2.36 3.75
C GLU A 431 23.30 2.87 2.34
N ASN A 432 23.33 4.21 2.20
CA ASN A 432 23.67 4.90 0.95
C ASN A 432 22.82 4.46 -0.26
N ASN A 433 21.55 4.16 -0.05
CA ASN A 433 20.63 3.84 -1.14
C ASN A 433 19.91 5.11 -1.63
N HIS A 434 19.55 5.13 -2.90
CA HIS A 434 18.62 6.07 -3.51
C HIS A 434 17.26 5.39 -3.64
N ILE A 435 16.28 5.81 -2.85
CA ILE A 435 14.94 5.20 -2.73
C ILE A 435 13.91 6.24 -3.14
N HIS A 436 13.17 5.98 -4.24
CA HIS A 436 12.37 7.04 -4.82
C HIS A 436 11.19 6.56 -5.64
N HIS A 437 10.23 7.48 -5.89
CA HIS A 437 9.03 7.26 -6.72
C HIS A 437 8.27 6.00 -6.32
N LEU A 438 7.81 5.98 -5.06
CA LEU A 438 7.12 4.85 -4.47
C LEU A 438 5.65 5.15 -4.16
N GLY A 439 4.85 4.10 -4.16
CA GLY A 439 3.45 4.13 -3.74
C GLY A 439 2.48 4.49 -4.85
N TRP A 440 2.78 5.46 -5.72
CA TRP A 440 1.90 5.91 -6.80
C TRP A 440 0.45 6.19 -6.35
N ALA A 441 0.26 6.50 -5.06
CA ALA A 441 -1.05 6.62 -4.43
C ALA A 441 -1.94 5.37 -4.60
N TYR A 442 -1.32 4.21 -4.74
CA TYR A 442 -2.01 2.95 -5.02
C TYR A 442 -2.45 2.25 -3.73
N LEU A 443 -1.54 2.07 -2.79
CA LEU A 443 -1.77 1.47 -1.48
C LEU A 443 -1.56 2.48 -0.36
N SER A 444 -1.85 2.07 0.86
CA SER A 444 -1.65 2.82 2.10
C SER A 444 -0.61 2.14 2.98
N ASP A 445 -0.29 2.73 4.13
CA ASP A 445 0.52 2.12 5.18
C ASP A 445 1.92 1.68 4.73
N MET A 446 2.65 2.60 4.12
CA MET A 446 3.92 2.31 3.48
C MET A 446 4.91 3.46 3.65
N GLY A 447 6.17 3.20 3.39
CA GLY A 447 7.25 4.19 3.45
C GLY A 447 8.42 3.92 2.51
N GLY A 448 9.36 4.82 2.44
CA GLY A 448 10.63 4.58 1.76
C GLY A 448 11.39 3.43 2.43
N PHE A 449 11.57 3.54 3.74
CA PHE A 449 11.98 2.46 4.64
C PHE A 449 10.83 2.12 5.59
N TYR A 450 10.60 0.83 5.83
CA TYR A 450 9.61 0.29 6.76
C TYR A 450 10.27 -0.69 7.72
N GLY A 451 10.21 -0.40 9.01
CA GLY A 451 10.68 -1.29 10.07
C GLY A 451 9.53 -1.93 10.83
N LEU A 452 9.62 -3.21 11.19
CA LEU A 452 8.57 -3.95 11.88
C LEU A 452 9.14 -4.82 13.00
N GLY A 453 8.74 -4.53 14.23
CA GLY A 453 9.17 -5.27 15.41
C GLY A 453 10.58 -4.94 15.88
N THR A 454 10.99 -5.58 16.94
CA THR A 454 12.29 -5.38 17.57
C THR A 454 13.43 -5.85 16.66
N SER A 455 14.39 -4.97 16.36
CA SER A 455 15.54 -5.29 15.50
C SER A 455 16.81 -4.60 16.00
N PRO A 456 17.41 -5.08 17.12
CA PRO A 456 18.53 -4.40 17.77
C PRO A 456 19.75 -4.32 16.86
N GLY A 457 20.38 -3.13 16.86
CA GLY A 457 21.57 -2.85 16.05
C GLY A 457 21.28 -2.56 14.57
N THR A 458 20.02 -2.48 14.16
CA THR A 458 19.64 -2.09 12.81
C THR A 458 19.95 -0.61 12.58
N ILE A 459 20.58 -0.32 11.44
CA ILE A 459 21.07 1.03 11.06
C ILE A 459 20.52 1.39 9.68
N ILE A 460 19.88 2.54 9.60
CA ILE A 460 19.42 3.16 8.36
C ILE A 460 20.17 4.48 8.21
N ARG A 461 21.13 4.56 7.29
CA ARG A 461 21.97 5.77 7.18
C ARG A 461 22.40 6.10 5.76
N GLY A 462 22.64 7.37 5.53
CA GLY A 462 23.19 7.87 4.26
C GLY A 462 22.23 7.75 3.07
N ASN A 463 20.98 7.35 3.30
CA ASN A 463 20.03 7.15 2.21
C ASN A 463 19.43 8.48 1.72
N HIS A 464 19.13 8.55 0.44
CA HIS A 464 18.33 9.59 -0.18
C HIS A 464 16.95 9.02 -0.52
N ILE A 465 15.92 9.52 0.18
CA ILE A 465 14.54 9.00 0.10
C ILE A 465 13.61 10.14 -0.34
N HIS A 466 12.90 9.97 -1.45
CA HIS A 466 12.02 11.04 -1.93
C HIS A 466 10.91 10.56 -2.86
N HIS A 467 9.91 11.42 -3.10
CA HIS A 467 8.74 11.15 -3.95
C HIS A 467 8.03 9.86 -3.52
N ILE A 468 7.52 9.88 -2.29
CA ILE A 468 6.74 8.78 -1.72
C ILE A 468 5.29 9.22 -1.59
N THR A 469 4.36 8.48 -2.18
CA THR A 469 2.93 8.76 -2.11
C THR A 469 2.14 7.56 -1.61
N SER A 470 0.93 7.80 -1.13
CA SER A 470 0.01 6.75 -0.68
C SER A 470 -1.44 7.11 -1.00
N HIS A 471 -2.34 6.14 -0.90
CA HIS A 471 -3.76 6.38 -1.20
C HIS A 471 -4.47 7.16 -0.10
N ARG A 472 -4.47 6.70 1.13
CA ARG A 472 -5.18 7.33 2.25
C ARG A 472 -4.25 7.80 3.36
N TYR A 473 -3.45 6.92 3.91
CA TYR A 473 -2.48 7.17 4.96
C TYR A 473 -1.18 6.43 4.63
N GLY A 474 -0.09 6.88 5.20
CA GLY A 474 1.23 6.37 4.81
C GLY A 474 1.96 7.30 3.84
N GLY A 475 2.86 6.75 3.06
CA GLY A 475 3.76 7.54 2.22
C GLY A 475 4.77 8.32 3.04
N TRP A 476 5.28 7.69 4.11
CA TRP A 476 6.35 8.23 4.97
C TRP A 476 7.73 8.00 4.36
N GLY A 477 8.69 8.78 4.78
CA GLY A 477 10.07 8.54 4.40
C GLY A 477 10.69 7.37 5.18
N LEU A 478 10.89 7.58 6.49
CA LEU A 478 11.36 6.58 7.45
C LEU A 478 10.21 6.20 8.37
N TYR A 479 9.82 4.94 8.35
CA TYR A 479 8.67 4.45 9.08
C TYR A 479 9.04 3.30 10.04
N ASN A 480 8.87 3.53 11.32
CA ASN A 480 8.90 2.52 12.37
C ASN A 480 7.47 2.10 12.72
N ASP A 481 7.06 0.93 12.26
CA ASP A 481 5.75 0.37 12.55
C ASP A 481 5.77 -0.44 13.85
N GLU A 482 4.77 -1.24 14.09
CA GLU A 482 4.43 -1.93 15.32
C GLU A 482 5.63 -2.62 15.99
N GLY A 483 5.97 -2.13 17.18
CA GLY A 483 7.03 -2.72 18.01
C GLY A 483 8.45 -2.45 17.54
N SER A 484 8.67 -1.59 16.54
CA SER A 484 10.02 -1.27 16.06
C SER A 484 10.87 -0.70 17.18
N ALA A 485 11.98 -1.36 17.48
CA ALA A 485 12.80 -0.99 18.62
C ALA A 485 14.30 -1.17 18.37
N ASP A 486 15.09 -0.36 19.08
CA ASP A 486 16.56 -0.38 19.05
C ASP A 486 17.17 -0.10 17.68
N THR A 487 16.55 0.82 16.90
CA THR A 487 17.01 1.21 15.56
C THR A 487 17.73 2.57 15.60
N LEU A 488 18.69 2.73 14.71
CA LEU A 488 19.38 4.00 14.46
C LEU A 488 19.10 4.48 13.02
N MET A 489 18.52 5.67 12.91
CA MET A 489 18.28 6.37 11.65
C MET A 489 19.11 7.65 11.64
N GLU A 490 20.19 7.68 10.84
CA GLU A 490 21.12 8.82 10.83
C GLU A 490 21.61 9.18 9.44
N ASN A 491 21.90 10.46 9.23
CA ASN A 491 22.47 10.97 7.98
C ASN A 491 21.59 10.64 6.75
N ASN A 492 20.27 10.57 6.88
CA ASN A 492 19.38 10.37 5.74
C ASN A 492 18.87 11.73 5.23
N LEU A 493 18.77 11.85 3.92
CA LEU A 493 18.06 12.92 3.25
C LEU A 493 16.68 12.41 2.85
N VAL A 494 15.62 12.98 3.41
CA VAL A 494 14.23 12.58 3.17
C VAL A 494 13.43 13.80 2.76
N HIS A 495 12.81 13.76 1.57
CA HIS A 495 11.98 14.88 1.12
C HIS A 495 10.83 14.47 0.18
N ASP A 496 9.88 15.39 -0.01
CA ASP A 496 8.75 15.21 -0.89
C ASP A 496 7.97 13.90 -0.62
N THR A 497 7.58 13.71 0.64
CA THR A 497 6.76 12.58 1.11
C THR A 497 5.28 12.99 1.20
N TRP A 498 4.37 12.05 1.00
CA TRP A 498 2.93 12.30 1.10
C TRP A 498 2.50 12.64 2.52
N ASN A 499 3.04 11.92 3.49
CA ASN A 499 2.86 12.20 4.90
C ASN A 499 4.19 12.70 5.50
N ALA A 500 4.54 12.33 6.71
CA ALA A 500 5.72 12.81 7.39
C ALA A 500 7.03 12.19 6.85
N GLY A 501 8.11 12.93 6.93
CA GLY A 501 9.44 12.40 6.64
C GLY A 501 9.85 11.29 7.62
N PHE A 502 9.41 11.37 8.89
CA PHE A 502 9.59 10.33 9.90
C PHE A 502 8.26 9.99 10.57
N HIS A 503 7.96 8.71 10.70
CA HIS A 503 6.83 8.19 11.46
C HIS A 503 7.23 7.06 12.40
N GLN A 504 6.71 7.08 13.63
CA GLN A 504 6.72 5.95 14.53
C GLN A 504 5.31 5.60 14.98
N HIS A 505 4.83 4.40 14.61
CA HIS A 505 3.54 3.91 15.10
C HIS A 505 3.64 3.64 16.61
N TYR A 506 4.42 2.64 17.01
CA TYR A 506 4.87 2.46 18.39
C TYR A 506 6.16 1.63 18.44
N GLY A 507 6.93 1.83 19.51
CA GLY A 507 8.21 1.19 19.66
C GLY A 507 9.06 1.91 20.71
N TYR A 508 10.30 1.45 20.94
CA TYR A 508 11.14 2.02 21.97
C TYR A 508 12.64 2.04 21.62
N PHE A 509 13.37 2.94 22.26
CA PHE A 509 14.82 3.14 22.15
C PHE A 509 15.33 3.44 20.74
N ASN A 510 14.45 3.93 19.86
CA ASN A 510 14.84 4.35 18.52
C ASN A 510 15.58 5.69 18.57
N THR A 511 16.54 5.89 17.69
CA THR A 511 17.29 7.15 17.58
C THR A 511 17.24 7.66 16.14
N VAL A 512 16.71 8.87 15.98
CA VAL A 512 16.59 9.60 14.71
C VAL A 512 17.47 10.83 14.84
N ARG A 513 18.65 10.81 14.20
CA ARG A 513 19.61 11.90 14.39
C ARG A 513 20.34 12.30 13.12
N ASN A 514 20.69 13.56 13.04
CA ASN A 514 21.52 14.09 11.96
C ASN A 514 20.94 13.83 10.58
N ASN A 515 19.60 13.85 10.45
CA ASN A 515 18.91 13.71 9.18
C ASN A 515 18.42 15.07 8.67
N ILE A 516 18.14 15.14 7.38
CA ILE A 516 17.42 16.24 6.75
C ILE A 516 16.03 15.73 6.37
N PHE A 517 14.99 16.31 6.94
CA PHE A 517 13.59 16.07 6.58
C PHE A 517 13.01 17.31 5.94
N ALA A 518 12.49 17.19 4.72
CA ALA A 518 11.99 18.35 3.99
C ALA A 518 10.70 18.03 3.21
N PHE A 519 9.77 18.97 3.25
CA PHE A 519 8.59 18.97 2.36
C PHE A 519 7.68 17.74 2.47
N GLY A 520 7.52 17.20 3.69
CA GLY A 520 6.41 16.32 3.98
C GLY A 520 5.09 17.07 3.78
N LYS A 521 4.19 16.53 2.98
CA LYS A 521 3.00 17.25 2.52
C LYS A 521 1.98 17.46 3.64
N SER A 522 1.74 16.48 4.50
CA SER A 522 0.83 16.62 5.64
C SER A 522 1.56 17.09 6.90
N ALA A 523 2.71 16.51 7.22
CA ALA A 523 3.51 16.83 8.37
C ALA A 523 4.99 16.47 8.15
N GLN A 524 5.85 16.76 9.14
CA GLN A 524 7.25 16.37 9.07
C GLN A 524 7.58 15.21 10.01
N ILE A 525 6.92 15.17 11.18
CA ILE A 525 7.11 14.15 12.22
C ILE A 525 5.75 13.64 12.65
N GLN A 526 5.55 12.33 12.56
CA GLN A 526 4.32 11.70 13.01
C GLN A 526 4.60 10.65 14.10
N ALA A 527 3.72 10.57 15.10
CA ALA A 527 3.73 9.54 16.11
C ALA A 527 2.28 9.17 16.46
N SER A 528 1.95 7.88 16.42
CA SER A 528 0.55 7.47 16.52
C SER A 528 0.20 6.95 17.93
N ARG A 529 0.97 6.04 18.48
CA ARG A 529 0.60 5.31 19.69
C ARG A 529 1.55 5.62 20.85
N ASN A 530 0.98 6.05 21.96
CA ASN A 530 1.72 6.39 23.14
C ASN A 530 2.04 5.17 24.01
N GLU A 531 3.27 5.09 24.50
CA GLU A 531 3.71 4.06 25.43
C GLU A 531 4.56 4.66 26.54
N ALA A 532 4.48 4.07 27.73
CA ALA A 532 5.24 4.48 28.92
C ALA A 532 6.72 4.01 28.85
N ARG A 533 7.41 4.37 27.78
CA ARG A 533 8.80 4.01 27.48
C ARG A 533 9.49 5.18 26.81
N LEU A 534 10.83 5.17 26.74
CA LEU A 534 11.54 6.05 25.82
C LEU A 534 11.27 5.57 24.39
N ARG A 535 10.38 6.25 23.70
CA ARG A 535 9.93 5.86 22.35
C ARG A 535 11.02 6.14 21.34
N PHE A 536 11.45 7.39 21.26
CA PHE A 536 12.56 7.78 20.38
C PHE A 536 13.28 9.04 20.85
N ARG A 537 14.51 9.20 20.36
CA ARG A 537 15.31 10.42 20.40
C ARG A 537 15.33 11.04 19.01
N TYR A 538 14.95 12.29 18.92
CA TYR A 538 14.96 13.09 17.69
C TYR A 538 15.92 14.25 17.88
N ILE A 539 17.17 14.10 17.42
CA ILE A 539 18.27 14.98 17.81
C ILE A 539 19.15 15.38 16.62
N ASN A 540 19.59 16.63 16.60
CA ASN A 540 20.49 17.17 15.57
C ASN A 540 19.92 17.01 14.13
N ASN A 541 18.61 17.09 13.94
CA ASN A 541 18.00 17.00 12.61
C ASN A 541 17.74 18.41 12.06
N ILE A 542 17.70 18.54 10.74
CA ILE A 542 17.20 19.72 10.04
C ILE A 542 15.81 19.38 9.48
N VAL A 543 14.81 20.21 9.78
CA VAL A 543 13.42 19.97 9.39
C VAL A 543 12.87 21.21 8.70
N ILE A 544 12.36 21.02 7.47
CA ILE A 544 11.84 22.11 6.63
C ILE A 544 10.47 21.74 6.08
N TRP A 545 9.56 22.71 6.06
CA TRP A 545 8.24 22.48 5.48
C TRP A 545 7.60 23.74 4.87
N GLU A 546 6.62 23.53 4.04
CA GLU A 546 5.75 24.56 3.50
C GLU A 546 4.74 25.02 4.57
N PRO A 547 4.31 26.30 4.60
CA PRO A 547 3.32 26.80 5.57
C PRO A 547 1.97 26.08 5.52
N THR A 548 1.66 25.39 4.43
CA THR A 548 0.44 24.58 4.24
C THR A 548 0.52 23.22 4.93
N SER A 549 1.70 22.81 5.40
CA SER A 549 1.98 21.60 6.15
C SER A 549 2.19 21.94 7.62
N GLN A 550 2.31 20.93 8.47
CA GLN A 550 2.56 21.11 9.89
C GLN A 550 3.86 20.39 10.33
N LEU A 551 4.40 20.76 11.50
CA LEU A 551 5.58 20.10 12.04
C LEU A 551 5.23 18.70 12.56
N LEU A 552 4.18 18.60 13.37
CA LEU A 552 3.78 17.39 14.09
C LEU A 552 2.41 16.90 13.64
N ASP A 553 2.21 15.58 13.58
CA ASP A 553 0.92 14.94 13.31
C ASP A 553 0.74 13.65 14.12
N GLY A 554 -0.51 13.21 14.25
CA GLY A 554 -0.87 12.00 15.00
C GLY A 554 -0.65 12.12 16.50
N GLY A 555 -0.94 11.05 17.19
CA GLY A 555 -0.63 10.77 18.58
C GLY A 555 -0.97 11.81 19.63
N ASP A 556 -0.92 11.40 20.86
CA ASP A 556 -0.94 12.31 22.00
C ASP A 556 0.49 12.74 22.37
N TRP A 557 0.91 13.90 21.90
CA TRP A 557 2.21 14.51 22.19
C TRP A 557 2.33 14.97 23.64
N ASN A 558 1.26 14.87 24.47
CA ASN A 558 1.20 15.24 25.89
C ASN A 558 1.88 14.25 26.83
N TRP A 559 2.26 13.07 26.38
CA TRP A 559 2.93 12.10 27.25
C TRP A 559 4.16 12.69 27.86
N LYS A 560 4.08 12.96 29.16
CA LYS A 560 5.10 13.73 29.85
C LYS A 560 6.15 12.87 30.51
N HIS A 561 5.77 11.77 31.14
CA HIS A 561 6.75 11.08 31.99
C HIS A 561 6.36 9.65 32.32
N PHE A 562 7.35 8.79 32.35
CA PHE A 562 7.38 7.58 33.20
C PHE A 562 8.64 7.67 34.09
N GLU A 563 8.57 7.14 35.30
CA GLU A 563 9.54 7.40 36.35
C GLU A 563 10.93 6.82 36.10
N LYS A 564 11.07 5.75 35.33
CA LYS A 564 12.35 5.15 34.90
C LYS A 564 12.19 4.35 33.65
N THR A 565 13.16 4.40 32.76
CA THR A 565 13.30 3.42 31.66
C THR A 565 13.97 2.16 32.20
N GLU A 566 13.74 1.02 31.56
CA GLU A 566 14.40 -0.26 31.87
C GLU A 566 15.92 -0.19 31.79
N ARG A 567 16.48 0.82 31.09
CA ARG A 567 17.93 1.07 30.95
C ARG A 567 18.44 2.27 31.75
N GLY A 568 17.62 2.86 32.60
CA GLY A 568 18.02 3.98 33.43
C GLY A 568 18.15 5.33 32.72
N ASP A 569 17.59 5.44 31.52
CA ASP A 569 17.57 6.69 30.75
C ASP A 569 16.61 7.73 31.38
N PRO A 570 16.78 9.03 31.06
CA PRO A 570 15.91 10.06 31.61
C PRO A 570 14.46 9.93 31.20
N THR A 571 13.63 10.45 32.00
CA THR A 571 12.21 10.31 32.27
C THR A 571 11.20 10.77 31.20
N ASP A 572 11.61 11.16 29.98
CA ASP A 572 10.68 11.54 28.93
C ASP A 572 10.57 10.45 27.86
N SER A 573 9.34 10.15 27.43
CA SER A 573 9.08 9.20 26.36
C SER A 573 9.57 9.70 24.99
N LEU A 574 9.78 10.99 24.87
CA LEU A 574 10.22 11.68 23.65
C LEU A 574 11.37 12.63 24.00
N VAL A 575 12.49 12.48 23.35
CA VAL A 575 13.65 13.37 23.51
C VAL A 575 13.86 14.15 22.23
N PHE A 576 13.62 15.44 22.26
CA PHE A 576 13.90 16.39 21.18
C PHE A 576 14.97 17.36 21.63
N ARG A 577 16.10 17.43 20.88
CA ARG A 577 17.24 18.34 21.21
C ARG A 577 18.02 18.73 19.97
N ASN A 578 18.54 19.94 19.97
CA ASN A 578 19.49 20.43 18.98
C ASN A 578 19.01 20.32 17.55
N ASN A 579 17.71 20.40 17.31
CA ASN A 579 17.14 20.37 15.96
C ASN A 579 17.09 21.77 15.38
N LEU A 580 17.19 21.87 14.07
CA LEU A 580 17.01 23.11 13.33
C LEU A 580 15.71 23.03 12.53
N TYR A 581 14.81 23.97 12.77
CA TYR A 581 13.50 24.05 12.15
C TYR A 581 13.38 25.25 11.24
N TRP A 582 12.70 25.12 10.10
CA TRP A 582 12.50 26.23 9.20
C TRP A 582 11.26 26.02 8.32
N THR A 583 10.57 27.11 8.01
CA THR A 583 9.48 27.15 7.02
C THR A 583 9.88 28.01 5.82
N THR A 584 9.32 27.71 4.64
CA THR A 584 9.67 28.45 3.41
C THR A 584 9.23 29.91 3.44
N ASP A 585 8.29 30.29 4.29
CA ASP A 585 7.88 31.69 4.52
C ASP A 585 8.64 32.38 5.67
N ALA A 586 9.61 31.71 6.25
CA ALA A 586 10.43 32.21 7.34
C ALA A 586 9.68 32.56 8.64
N LYS A 587 8.51 31.91 8.88
CA LYS A 587 7.68 32.19 10.04
C LYS A 587 7.45 30.93 10.88
N MET A 588 7.69 31.02 12.17
CA MET A 588 7.26 29.97 13.09
C MET A 588 5.74 29.88 13.06
N PRO A 589 5.15 28.70 12.83
CA PRO A 589 3.70 28.54 12.87
C PRO A 589 3.16 28.82 14.27
N ALA A 590 1.94 29.35 14.33
CA ALA A 590 1.28 29.63 15.60
C ALA A 590 1.12 28.37 16.48
N LYS A 591 0.94 27.22 15.84
CA LYS A 591 0.92 25.91 16.48
C LYS A 591 1.74 24.90 15.66
N LEU A 592 2.32 23.91 16.32
CA LEU A 592 3.13 22.86 15.69
C LEU A 592 2.29 21.79 15.00
N CYS A 593 1.01 21.69 15.37
CA CYS A 593 -0.02 20.90 14.69
C CYS A 593 -1.40 21.54 14.92
N GLN A 594 -2.41 21.07 14.25
CA GLN A 594 -3.77 21.65 14.25
C GLN A 594 -4.36 21.80 15.66
N ALA A 595 -4.12 20.85 16.56
CA ALA A 595 -4.70 20.80 17.90
C ALA A 595 -3.67 20.66 19.03
N CYS A 596 -2.40 20.94 18.76
CA CYS A 596 -1.35 20.79 19.77
C CYS A 596 -0.69 22.12 20.16
N TYR A 597 0.55 22.07 20.55
CA TYR A 597 1.29 23.11 21.22
C TYR A 597 1.72 24.28 20.32
N THR A 598 1.81 25.46 20.89
CA THR A 598 2.72 26.52 20.43
C THR A 598 4.17 26.08 20.67
N TRP A 599 5.12 26.78 20.04
CA TRP A 599 6.54 26.52 20.26
C TRP A 599 6.96 26.68 21.72
N ASP A 600 6.44 27.70 22.41
CA ASP A 600 6.76 27.95 23.81
C ASP A 600 6.16 26.89 24.74
N GLU A 601 4.95 26.46 24.50
CA GLU A 601 4.33 25.36 25.25
C GLU A 601 5.11 24.06 25.05
N TRP A 602 5.57 23.76 23.82
CA TRP A 602 6.39 22.59 23.51
C TRP A 602 7.70 22.60 24.26
N ARG A 603 8.39 23.75 24.29
CA ARG A 603 9.62 23.92 25.05
C ARG A 603 9.38 23.84 26.56
N ALA A 604 8.26 24.34 27.05
CA ALA A 604 7.91 24.23 28.48
C ALA A 604 7.71 22.76 28.93
N LEU A 605 7.54 21.82 28.01
CA LEU A 605 7.58 20.39 28.31
C LEU A 605 8.99 19.81 28.45
N GLY A 606 10.04 20.63 28.29
CA GLY A 606 11.45 20.20 28.32
C GLY A 606 11.99 19.72 26.98
N ARG A 607 11.22 19.86 25.89
CA ARG A 607 11.60 19.45 24.55
C ARG A 607 12.19 20.60 23.76
N ASP A 608 13.11 20.32 22.86
CA ASP A 608 13.75 21.30 21.96
C ASP A 608 14.29 22.56 22.65
N GLN A 609 14.79 22.43 23.91
CA GLN A 609 15.34 23.57 24.69
C GLN A 609 16.49 24.23 23.95
N GLU A 610 17.36 23.43 23.32
CA GLU A 610 18.57 23.89 22.60
C GLU A 610 18.30 24.00 21.08
N SER A 611 17.12 23.66 20.61
CA SER A 611 16.76 23.71 19.18
C SER A 611 16.46 25.14 18.74
N GLN A 612 16.59 25.39 17.45
CA GLN A 612 16.44 26.74 16.88
C GLN A 612 15.46 26.73 15.69
N PHE A 613 14.79 27.84 15.49
CA PHE A 613 14.09 28.17 14.26
C PHE A 613 14.91 29.19 13.50
N SER A 614 15.61 28.76 12.46
CA SER A 614 16.50 29.58 11.65
C SER A 614 16.74 28.98 10.29
N ASP A 615 16.99 29.81 9.28
CA ASP A 615 17.32 29.34 7.92
C ASP A 615 18.56 28.43 7.96
N PRO A 616 18.46 27.18 7.48
CA PRO A 616 19.60 26.27 7.46
C PRO A 616 20.68 26.63 6.45
N LEU A 617 20.46 27.61 5.58
CA LEU A 617 21.38 28.07 4.54
C LEU A 617 21.75 26.95 3.54
N PHE A 618 20.76 26.28 2.94
CA PHE A 618 21.01 25.34 1.87
C PHE A 618 21.49 26.02 0.58
N GLU A 619 22.25 25.32 -0.25
CA GLU A 619 22.73 25.82 -1.52
C GLU A 619 21.57 26.24 -2.43
N ASN A 620 20.59 25.36 -2.66
CA ASN A 620 19.39 25.69 -3.44
C ASN A 620 18.20 24.78 -3.06
N MET A 621 17.46 25.16 -2.04
CA MET A 621 16.31 24.42 -1.54
C MET A 621 15.22 24.21 -2.58
N ALA A 622 14.99 25.18 -3.48
CA ALA A 622 13.97 25.07 -4.52
C ALA A 622 14.29 23.99 -5.56
N GLN A 623 15.57 23.73 -5.78
CA GLN A 623 16.05 22.63 -6.65
C GLN A 623 16.43 21.37 -5.86
N ARG A 624 16.02 21.27 -4.60
CA ARG A 624 16.35 20.14 -3.71
C ARG A 624 17.85 19.93 -3.50
N ASP A 625 18.66 20.98 -3.63
CA ASP A 625 20.06 20.96 -3.24
C ASP A 625 20.20 21.33 -1.76
N PHE A 626 20.25 20.29 -0.93
CA PHE A 626 20.31 20.38 0.53
C PHE A 626 21.72 20.41 1.08
N ARG A 627 22.74 20.70 0.27
CA ARG A 627 24.09 20.96 0.76
C ARG A 627 24.10 22.27 1.54
N LEU A 628 24.80 22.29 2.68
CA LEU A 628 24.84 23.46 3.54
C LEU A 628 25.94 24.44 3.08
N LYS A 629 25.59 25.73 3.03
CA LYS A 629 26.57 26.81 2.91
C LYS A 629 27.35 26.94 4.19
N SER A 630 28.58 27.47 4.09
CA SER A 630 29.42 27.77 5.26
C SER A 630 28.71 28.72 6.23
N GLY A 631 28.78 28.41 7.51
CA GLY A 631 28.17 29.21 8.56
C GLY A 631 26.72 28.86 8.89
N SER A 632 26.22 27.75 8.36
CA SER A 632 24.90 27.22 8.72
C SER A 632 24.73 27.12 10.24
N PRO A 633 23.57 27.56 10.79
CA PRO A 633 23.30 27.41 12.22
C PRO A 633 23.19 25.93 12.65
N ALA A 634 22.92 25.01 11.74
CA ALA A 634 22.85 23.59 12.02
C ALA A 634 24.14 23.02 12.61
N GLU A 635 25.30 23.46 12.12
CA GLU A 635 26.62 23.00 12.62
C GLU A 635 26.83 23.37 14.09
N LYS A 636 26.33 24.55 14.50
CA LYS A 636 26.40 25.01 15.90
C LYS A 636 25.54 24.18 16.83
N LEU A 637 24.47 23.59 16.31
CA LEU A 637 23.61 22.64 17.02
C LEU A 637 24.17 21.22 17.05
N GLY A 638 25.32 20.99 16.40
CA GLY A 638 25.99 19.69 16.35
C GLY A 638 25.60 18.83 15.18
N PHE A 639 24.85 19.35 14.20
CA PHE A 639 24.62 18.68 12.91
C PHE A 639 25.96 18.51 12.18
N LYS A 640 26.17 17.33 11.62
CA LYS A 640 27.39 16.99 10.88
C LYS A 640 27.04 16.71 9.41
N PRO A 641 27.38 17.63 8.51
CA PRO A 641 27.21 17.39 7.09
C PRO A 641 27.89 16.08 6.64
N TRP A 642 27.27 15.38 5.73
CA TRP A 642 27.83 14.19 5.06
C TRP A 642 27.75 14.36 3.55
N ASP A 643 28.41 13.50 2.82
CA ASP A 643 28.37 13.52 1.36
C ASP A 643 27.03 12.93 0.86
N LEU A 644 26.08 13.80 0.49
CA LEU A 644 24.77 13.45 -0.06
C LEU A 644 24.87 12.69 -1.39
N THR A 645 26.02 12.73 -2.03
CA THR A 645 26.24 12.11 -3.34
C THR A 645 26.60 10.64 -3.25
N LEU A 646 26.75 10.08 -2.06
CA LEU A 646 27.05 8.64 -1.87
C LEU A 646 25.82 7.76 -2.04
N ALA A 647 24.62 8.32 -1.95
CA ALA A 647 23.38 7.56 -2.13
C ALA A 647 23.18 7.13 -3.59
N GLY A 648 22.73 5.88 -3.76
CA GLY A 648 22.57 5.24 -5.05
C GLY A 648 23.77 4.44 -5.50
N VAL A 649 23.73 3.92 -6.72
CA VAL A 649 24.77 3.07 -7.29
C VAL A 649 26.14 3.72 -7.31
N HIS A 650 27.19 2.91 -7.27
CA HIS A 650 28.56 3.42 -7.23
C HIS A 650 28.92 4.31 -8.43
N LYS A 651 29.66 5.39 -8.17
CA LYS A 651 30.04 6.39 -9.19
C LYS A 651 31.23 5.98 -10.04
N SER A 652 31.85 4.87 -9.73
CA SER A 652 33.00 4.34 -10.47
C SER A 652 32.64 3.83 -11.87
N ASP A 653 31.36 3.49 -12.11
CA ASP A 653 30.86 3.10 -13.42
C ASP A 653 29.83 4.13 -13.97
N PRO A 654 30.26 5.03 -14.90
CA PRO A 654 29.35 6.00 -15.50
C PRO A 654 28.20 5.39 -16.30
N ASN A 655 28.40 4.20 -16.92
CA ASN A 655 27.33 3.55 -17.68
C ASN A 655 26.24 3.02 -16.72
N TRP A 656 26.67 2.46 -15.58
CA TRP A 656 25.75 1.98 -14.55
C TRP A 656 24.89 3.11 -13.99
N GLN A 657 25.51 4.26 -13.73
CA GLN A 657 24.80 5.47 -13.34
C GLN A 657 23.78 5.97 -14.39
N GLN A 658 24.14 5.85 -15.68
CA GLN A 658 23.21 6.23 -16.76
C GLN A 658 22.00 5.28 -16.81
N ILE A 659 22.20 3.98 -16.58
CA ILE A 659 21.12 3.00 -16.52
C ILE A 659 20.19 3.34 -15.34
N ALA A 660 20.73 3.57 -14.15
CA ALA A 660 19.95 3.99 -13.00
C ALA A 660 19.14 5.26 -13.28
N ALA A 661 19.81 6.32 -13.77
CA ALA A 661 19.18 7.60 -14.05
C ALA A 661 18.10 7.52 -15.15
N LYS A 662 18.24 6.62 -16.12
CA LYS A 662 17.23 6.39 -17.15
C LYS A 662 15.91 5.89 -16.60
N GLY A 663 15.96 5.10 -15.52
CA GLY A 663 14.80 4.65 -14.77
C GLY A 663 14.13 5.73 -13.91
N HIS A 664 14.72 6.95 -13.80
CA HIS A 664 14.14 8.05 -13.02
C HIS A 664 13.18 8.96 -13.82
N HIS A 665 12.91 8.66 -15.08
CA HIS A 665 12.04 9.47 -15.90
C HIS A 665 10.57 9.07 -15.73
N TYR A 666 9.85 9.82 -14.91
CA TYR A 666 8.43 9.63 -14.60
C TYR A 666 7.60 10.87 -14.96
N PRO A 667 7.36 11.14 -16.26
CA PRO A 667 6.72 12.39 -16.71
C PRO A 667 5.28 12.53 -16.22
N THR A 668 4.62 11.44 -15.85
CA THR A 668 3.24 11.45 -15.35
C THR A 668 3.14 11.45 -13.83
N TRP A 669 4.27 11.48 -13.11
CA TRP A 669 4.27 11.37 -11.64
C TRP A 669 3.32 12.37 -10.97
N GLU A 670 3.41 13.64 -11.34
CA GLU A 670 2.59 14.70 -10.76
C GLU A 670 1.08 14.51 -11.02
N ALA A 671 0.73 13.83 -12.10
CA ALA A 671 -0.65 13.53 -12.46
C ALA A 671 -1.15 12.22 -11.85
N ASP A 672 -0.33 11.16 -11.92
CA ASP A 672 -0.75 9.79 -11.63
C ASP A 672 -0.48 9.39 -10.16
N ALA A 673 0.53 9.97 -9.51
CA ALA A 673 0.85 9.69 -8.11
C ALA A 673 -0.04 10.47 -7.13
N LYS A 674 -1.34 10.51 -7.39
CA LYS A 674 -2.36 11.13 -6.53
C LYS A 674 -3.45 10.11 -6.21
N PRO A 675 -4.00 10.14 -4.99
CA PRO A 675 -5.14 9.30 -4.66
C PRO A 675 -6.27 9.48 -5.67
N TRP A 676 -6.78 8.38 -6.18
CA TRP A 676 -8.00 8.40 -6.97
C TRP A 676 -9.16 8.66 -6.00
N PRO A 677 -9.80 9.82 -6.07
CA PRO A 677 -10.96 10.06 -5.22
C PRO A 677 -12.06 9.10 -5.64
N ALA A 678 -12.73 8.53 -4.67
CA ALA A 678 -14.00 7.90 -4.97
C ALA A 678 -14.94 8.94 -5.57
N PRO A 679 -15.61 8.64 -6.69
CA PRO A 679 -16.58 9.58 -7.24
C PRO A 679 -17.66 9.85 -6.19
N PRO A 680 -18.15 11.09 -6.10
CA PRO A 680 -19.33 11.38 -5.29
C PRO A 680 -20.48 10.47 -5.71
N TYR A 681 -21.27 10.02 -4.75
CA TYR A 681 -22.41 9.15 -5.04
C TYR A 681 -23.68 9.63 -4.37
N GLN A 682 -24.82 9.35 -5.00
CA GLN A 682 -26.12 9.54 -4.39
C GLN A 682 -26.35 8.40 -3.38
N VAL A 683 -26.79 8.75 -2.18
CA VAL A 683 -27.21 7.73 -1.22
C VAL A 683 -28.67 7.38 -1.53
N ASP A 684 -28.98 6.12 -1.75
CA ASP A 684 -30.33 5.58 -1.87
C ASP A 684 -30.36 4.19 -1.22
N GLN A 685 -30.57 4.18 0.10
CA GLN A 685 -30.45 2.96 0.90
C GLN A 685 -31.76 2.67 1.64
N THR A 686 -32.34 1.51 1.32
CA THR A 686 -33.56 1.00 1.95
C THR A 686 -33.29 -0.18 2.90
N PHE A 687 -32.05 -0.66 3.00
CA PHE A 687 -31.59 -1.81 3.79
C PHE A 687 -32.21 -3.17 3.44
N GLU A 688 -33.20 -3.24 2.55
CA GLU A 688 -33.91 -4.50 2.20
C GLU A 688 -32.97 -5.58 1.66
N ARG A 689 -31.88 -5.18 1.00
CA ARG A 689 -30.87 -6.07 0.41
C ARG A 689 -29.62 -6.21 1.27
N SER A 690 -29.50 -5.41 2.32
CA SER A 690 -28.30 -5.39 3.14
C SER A 690 -28.29 -6.56 4.13
N ALA A 691 -27.11 -6.99 4.49
CA ALA A 691 -26.91 -8.09 5.42
C ALA A 691 -27.24 -7.70 6.85
N LEU A 692 -27.88 -8.59 7.59
CA LEU A 692 -28.10 -8.40 9.03
C LEU A 692 -26.77 -8.23 9.76
N GLY A 693 -26.70 -7.19 10.59
CA GLY A 693 -25.50 -6.82 11.36
C GLY A 693 -24.44 -6.03 10.57
N SER A 694 -24.59 -5.86 9.25
CA SER A 694 -23.72 -4.95 8.47
C SER A 694 -24.16 -3.49 8.65
N ILE A 695 -23.30 -2.54 8.25
CA ILE A 695 -23.72 -1.13 8.14
C ILE A 695 -24.65 -0.94 6.94
N GLY A 696 -24.47 -1.73 5.88
CA GLY A 696 -25.29 -1.72 4.68
C GLY A 696 -25.22 -0.42 3.85
N ILE A 697 -24.22 0.42 4.06
CA ILE A 697 -24.08 1.70 3.35
C ILE A 697 -22.63 1.83 2.84
N ARG A 698 -22.50 2.18 1.57
CA ARG A 698 -21.21 2.44 0.93
C ARG A 698 -20.47 3.59 1.65
N ASN A 699 -19.17 3.44 1.81
CA ASN A 699 -18.26 4.42 2.41
C ASN A 699 -18.77 4.97 3.77
N ALA A 700 -19.38 4.10 4.55
CA ALA A 700 -19.83 4.39 5.89
C ALA A 700 -18.90 3.72 6.92
N LYS A 701 -18.69 4.42 8.01
CA LYS A 701 -17.95 3.92 9.19
C LYS A 701 -18.71 4.28 10.46
N TYR A 702 -18.43 3.59 11.56
CA TYR A 702 -18.95 4.01 12.85
C TYR A 702 -17.87 3.91 13.94
N SER A 703 -17.98 4.84 14.89
CA SER A 703 -17.16 4.79 16.10
C SER A 703 -17.81 3.89 17.14
N ARG A 704 -17.01 3.13 17.88
CA ARG A 704 -17.45 2.27 19.00
C ARG A 704 -16.39 2.21 20.09
N GLN A 705 -16.85 1.97 21.31
CA GLN A 705 -15.99 1.79 22.47
C GLN A 705 -16.06 0.36 23.04
N ASN A 706 -16.83 -0.54 22.41
CA ASN A 706 -17.05 -1.94 22.80
C ASN A 706 -17.64 -2.08 24.23
N LYS A 707 -18.60 -1.20 24.56
CA LYS A 707 -19.32 -1.20 25.86
C LYS A 707 -20.78 -1.65 25.73
N GLY A 708 -21.13 -2.24 24.59
CA GLY A 708 -22.48 -2.72 24.30
C GLY A 708 -23.24 -1.86 23.29
N GLU A 709 -22.63 -0.76 22.81
CA GLU A 709 -23.13 -0.01 21.66
C GLU A 709 -22.91 -0.77 20.36
N SER A 710 -23.82 -0.58 19.41
CA SER A 710 -23.71 -1.19 18.07
C SER A 710 -24.47 -0.43 17.01
N ILE A 711 -24.04 -0.55 15.76
CA ILE A 711 -24.76 -0.10 14.57
C ILE A 711 -24.80 -1.28 13.60
N GLY A 712 -26.00 -1.65 13.16
CA GLY A 712 -26.16 -2.75 12.21
C GLY A 712 -27.56 -2.90 11.68
N VAL A 713 -27.66 -3.42 10.47
CA VAL A 713 -28.94 -3.77 9.83
C VAL A 713 -29.66 -4.83 10.66
N THR A 714 -30.94 -4.62 10.89
CA THR A 714 -31.81 -5.50 11.65
C THR A 714 -33.13 -5.75 10.91
N ASP A 715 -33.77 -6.87 11.19
CA ASP A 715 -35.14 -7.20 10.77
C ASP A 715 -36.14 -7.15 11.95
N GLU A 716 -35.74 -6.56 13.07
CA GLU A 716 -36.63 -6.35 14.21
C GLU A 716 -37.81 -5.42 13.86
N LEU A 717 -37.55 -4.40 13.06
CA LEU A 717 -38.49 -3.36 12.63
C LEU A 717 -38.13 -2.86 11.24
N GLY A 718 -39.09 -2.34 10.51
CA GLY A 718 -38.92 -1.60 9.27
C GLY A 718 -39.84 -0.38 9.25
N SER A 719 -39.54 0.62 8.41
CA SER A 719 -40.40 1.81 8.28
C SER A 719 -41.72 1.49 7.61
N PRO A 720 -42.86 1.89 8.16
CA PRO A 720 -44.15 1.77 7.51
C PRO A 720 -44.45 2.91 6.52
N ILE A 721 -43.52 3.88 6.33
CA ILE A 721 -43.78 5.09 5.56
C ILE A 721 -43.47 4.87 4.09
N GLY A 722 -44.47 5.06 3.22
CA GLY A 722 -44.35 4.80 1.78
C GLY A 722 -44.45 3.31 1.45
N VAL A 723 -43.44 2.71 0.84
CA VAL A 723 -43.33 1.26 0.69
C VAL A 723 -42.87 0.70 2.00
N ALA A 724 -43.67 -0.12 2.67
CA ALA A 724 -43.32 -0.71 3.96
C ALA A 724 -42.05 -1.58 3.80
N SER A 725 -41.07 -1.33 4.64
CA SER A 725 -39.82 -2.09 4.69
C SER A 725 -39.87 -3.14 5.81
N VAL A 726 -39.01 -4.17 5.69
CA VAL A 726 -38.82 -5.22 6.71
C VAL A 726 -37.46 -5.16 7.38
N ARG A 727 -36.55 -4.34 6.86
CA ARG A 727 -35.20 -4.11 7.41
C ARG A 727 -34.92 -2.64 7.59
N CYS A 728 -34.16 -2.33 8.62
CA CYS A 728 -33.66 -0.98 8.86
C CYS A 728 -32.30 -1.04 9.57
N LEU A 729 -31.64 0.09 9.73
CA LEU A 729 -30.42 0.21 10.51
C LEU A 729 -30.78 0.50 11.97
N LYS A 730 -30.36 -0.34 12.90
CA LYS A 730 -30.48 -0.13 14.34
C LYS A 730 -29.20 0.52 14.87
N VAL A 731 -29.35 1.62 15.57
CA VAL A 731 -28.28 2.25 16.33
C VAL A 731 -28.59 2.04 17.81
N GLN A 732 -27.81 1.18 18.45
CA GLN A 732 -27.92 0.84 19.86
C GLN A 732 -26.92 1.65 20.67
N ASP A 733 -27.41 2.45 21.61
CA ASP A 733 -26.58 3.22 22.53
C ASP A 733 -26.20 2.42 23.79
N ALA A 734 -25.19 2.90 24.52
CA ALA A 734 -24.75 2.34 25.78
C ALA A 734 -24.47 3.44 26.81
N THR A 735 -24.47 3.07 28.09
CA THR A 735 -24.06 3.97 29.18
C THR A 735 -22.55 3.98 29.35
N ASP A 736 -22.03 5.04 29.99
CA ASP A 736 -20.62 5.17 30.39
C ASP A 736 -19.64 5.22 29.21
N LEU A 737 -20.07 5.73 28.06
CA LEU A 737 -19.21 6.01 26.93
C LEU A 737 -18.32 7.21 27.24
N LYS A 738 -17.02 7.11 26.86
CA LYS A 738 -16.04 8.20 27.04
C LYS A 738 -16.48 9.46 26.29
N ASN A 739 -16.98 9.28 25.10
CA ASN A 739 -17.57 10.35 24.29
C ASN A 739 -19.08 10.19 24.36
N ASN A 740 -19.76 11.21 24.82
CA ASN A 740 -21.23 11.20 24.95
C ASN A 740 -21.99 11.25 23.62
N TYR A 741 -21.27 11.37 22.49
CA TYR A 741 -21.82 11.36 21.13
C TYR A 741 -21.61 10.00 20.41
N ASP A 742 -21.00 9.01 21.02
CA ASP A 742 -20.93 7.65 20.49
C ASP A 742 -22.23 6.88 20.81
N PRO A 743 -22.64 5.93 19.94
CA PRO A 743 -22.04 5.58 18.66
C PRO A 743 -22.36 6.59 17.55
N VAL A 744 -21.40 6.84 16.69
CA VAL A 744 -21.55 7.73 15.53
C VAL A 744 -21.48 6.92 14.25
N LEU A 745 -22.49 7.04 13.40
CA LEU A 745 -22.47 6.62 12.00
C LEU A 745 -22.08 7.80 11.13
N GLU A 746 -20.99 7.66 10.39
CA GLU A 746 -20.56 8.59 9.35
C GLU A 746 -20.78 7.95 7.99
N ILE A 747 -21.54 8.60 7.13
CA ILE A 747 -21.71 8.27 5.71
C ILE A 747 -20.98 9.34 4.92
N ASN A 748 -20.04 8.93 4.06
CA ASN A 748 -19.18 9.84 3.30
C ASN A 748 -19.52 9.81 1.81
N PRO A 749 -20.57 10.50 1.33
CA PRO A 749 -20.93 10.57 -0.08
C PRO A 749 -19.96 11.38 -0.93
N GLN A 750 -19.04 12.11 -0.30
CA GLN A 750 -17.90 12.82 -0.91
C GLN A 750 -18.27 13.99 -1.85
N TRP A 751 -19.44 14.53 -1.75
CA TRP A 751 -19.81 15.73 -2.48
C TRP A 751 -19.00 16.93 -1.97
N GLN A 752 -18.03 17.37 -2.76
CA GLN A 752 -17.19 18.54 -2.46
C GLN A 752 -17.69 19.80 -3.17
N GLU A 753 -18.56 19.64 -4.16
CA GLU A 753 -19.10 20.74 -4.94
C GLU A 753 -20.29 21.37 -4.26
N SER A 754 -20.41 22.69 -4.39
CA SER A 754 -21.60 23.44 -3.93
C SER A 754 -22.86 23.04 -4.70
N GLY A 755 -24.01 23.15 -4.09
CA GLY A 755 -25.27 22.79 -4.74
C GLY A 755 -26.45 22.77 -3.77
N THR A 756 -27.62 22.43 -4.30
CA THR A 756 -28.83 22.17 -3.49
C THR A 756 -28.95 20.65 -3.30
N PHE A 757 -29.01 20.23 -2.06
CA PHE A 757 -29.13 18.84 -1.67
C PHE A 757 -30.50 18.55 -1.10
N HIS A 758 -31.07 17.41 -1.54
CA HIS A 758 -32.28 16.81 -1.01
C HIS A 758 -31.88 15.60 -0.17
N ILE A 759 -32.16 15.66 1.12
CA ILE A 759 -31.87 14.59 2.07
C ILE A 759 -33.19 14.10 2.61
N SER A 760 -33.37 12.78 2.63
CA SER A 760 -34.51 12.19 3.36
C SER A 760 -34.07 10.92 4.08
N PHE A 761 -34.71 10.64 5.18
CA PHE A 761 -34.58 9.39 5.92
C PHE A 761 -35.81 9.18 6.79
N ASP A 762 -36.11 7.92 7.04
CA ASP A 762 -37.12 7.53 8.03
C ASP A 762 -36.42 7.22 9.33
N ILE A 763 -37.00 7.66 10.46
CA ILE A 763 -36.38 7.45 11.77
C ILE A 763 -37.44 7.21 12.85
N MET A 764 -37.10 6.31 13.77
CA MET A 764 -37.91 6.01 14.95
C MET A 764 -37.01 5.89 16.16
N ALA A 765 -37.41 6.51 17.28
CA ALA A 765 -36.65 6.45 18.52
C ALA A 765 -37.42 5.68 19.61
N GLN A 766 -36.74 4.79 20.32
CA GLN A 766 -37.27 4.17 21.52
C GLN A 766 -37.37 5.19 22.68
N PRO A 767 -38.14 4.92 23.73
CA PRO A 767 -38.08 5.70 24.95
C PRO A 767 -36.64 5.87 25.44
N ASP A 768 -36.33 7.08 25.93
CA ASP A 768 -34.98 7.45 26.42
C ASP A 768 -33.85 7.51 25.38
N ALA A 769 -34.14 7.23 24.12
CA ALA A 769 -33.16 7.47 23.04
C ALA A 769 -33.00 8.99 22.84
N ASP A 770 -31.73 9.39 22.68
CA ASP A 770 -31.37 10.75 22.26
C ASP A 770 -30.44 10.63 21.06
N TRP A 771 -30.76 11.31 19.98
CA TRP A 771 -29.96 11.24 18.74
C TRP A 771 -29.90 12.61 18.06
N PHE A 772 -28.84 12.78 17.24
CA PHE A 772 -28.82 13.93 16.32
C PHE A 772 -28.36 13.50 14.93
N PHE A 773 -28.76 14.30 13.96
CA PHE A 773 -28.34 14.25 12.56
C PHE A 773 -27.66 15.56 12.20
N GLU A 774 -26.56 15.52 11.45
CA GLU A 774 -26.00 16.71 10.84
C GLU A 774 -25.28 16.40 9.50
N MET A 775 -25.19 17.43 8.64
CA MET A 775 -24.33 17.44 7.47
C MET A 775 -23.11 18.29 7.74
N ARG A 776 -21.95 17.84 7.29
CA ARG A 776 -20.67 18.55 7.45
C ARG A 776 -19.94 18.70 6.12
N ASN A 777 -19.13 19.74 6.03
CA ASN A 777 -18.15 19.87 4.97
C ASN A 777 -16.82 19.21 5.36
N LYS A 778 -15.92 19.03 4.38
CA LYS A 778 -14.59 18.46 4.61
C LYS A 778 -13.59 19.47 5.19
N ALA A 779 -13.76 20.74 4.87
CA ALA A 779 -12.79 21.78 5.23
C ALA A 779 -12.84 22.15 6.72
N ASP A 780 -14.02 22.02 7.35
CA ASP A 780 -14.24 22.27 8.77
C ASP A 780 -15.20 21.21 9.31
N GLU A 781 -14.66 20.24 10.05
CA GLU A 781 -15.45 19.17 10.66
C GLU A 781 -16.52 19.69 11.61
N PHE A 782 -16.40 20.93 12.07
CA PHE A 782 -17.36 21.60 12.94
C PHE A 782 -18.31 22.54 12.21
N ALA A 783 -18.11 22.78 10.91
CA ALA A 783 -19.05 23.57 10.11
C ALA A 783 -20.23 22.70 9.69
N ALA A 784 -21.22 22.56 10.58
CA ALA A 784 -22.43 21.84 10.29
C ALA A 784 -23.40 22.71 9.47
N GLY A 785 -23.95 22.13 8.40
CA GLY A 785 -25.12 22.65 7.68
C GLY A 785 -26.42 22.30 8.42
N PRO A 786 -27.34 21.55 7.78
CA PRO A 786 -28.53 21.05 8.47
C PRO A 786 -28.19 20.22 9.70
N TYR A 787 -28.87 20.54 10.81
CA TYR A 787 -28.78 19.85 12.09
C TYR A 787 -30.15 19.60 12.67
N LEU A 788 -30.40 18.37 13.11
CA LEU A 788 -31.63 17.97 13.82
C LEU A 788 -31.27 17.13 15.04
N ARG A 789 -31.94 17.30 16.14
CA ARG A 789 -31.80 16.50 17.34
C ARG A 789 -33.14 16.08 17.91
N TRP A 790 -33.27 14.83 18.27
CA TRP A 790 -34.33 14.30 19.08
C TRP A 790 -33.89 14.30 20.55
N GLN A 791 -34.66 14.95 21.38
CA GLN A 791 -34.43 15.02 22.82
C GLN A 791 -35.75 14.97 23.57
N LYS A 792 -35.92 13.93 24.41
CA LYS A 792 -37.09 13.79 25.33
C LYS A 792 -38.44 14.01 24.65
N GLY A 793 -38.66 13.42 23.48
CA GLY A 793 -39.92 13.50 22.76
C GLY A 793 -40.11 14.78 21.92
N THR A 794 -39.09 15.61 21.81
CA THR A 794 -39.14 16.83 21.01
C THR A 794 -38.05 16.80 19.93
N LEU A 795 -38.41 17.06 18.68
CA LEU A 795 -37.45 17.31 17.60
C LEU A 795 -37.13 18.81 17.57
N VAL A 796 -35.83 19.09 17.67
CA VAL A 796 -35.31 20.47 17.63
C VAL A 796 -34.33 20.60 16.47
N ALA A 797 -34.21 21.81 15.94
CA ALA A 797 -33.22 22.19 14.95
C ALA A 797 -32.28 23.24 15.53
N ASN A 798 -31.08 23.38 14.95
CA ASN A 798 -30.01 24.29 15.33
C ASN A 798 -29.38 24.01 16.71
N ASN A 799 -28.07 23.75 16.68
CA ASN A 799 -27.29 23.37 17.86
C ASN A 799 -27.08 24.53 18.87
N GLU A 800 -26.99 25.78 18.40
CA GLU A 800 -26.63 26.94 19.24
C GLU A 800 -27.86 27.62 19.88
N ASN A 801 -28.99 27.59 19.18
CA ASN A 801 -30.25 28.20 19.64
C ASN A 801 -31.42 27.25 19.36
N SER A 802 -31.49 26.16 20.09
CA SER A 802 -32.45 25.06 19.89
C SER A 802 -33.85 25.54 19.52
N GLN A 803 -34.19 25.49 18.24
CA GLN A 803 -35.51 25.81 17.73
C GLN A 803 -36.39 24.54 17.81
N LYS A 804 -37.38 24.55 18.64
CA LYS A 804 -38.39 23.48 18.67
C LYS A 804 -39.11 23.40 17.31
N LEU A 805 -39.11 22.20 16.71
CA LEU A 805 -39.88 21.93 15.51
C LEU A 805 -41.22 21.28 15.87
N ILE A 806 -41.21 20.10 16.47
CA ILE A 806 -42.43 19.32 16.70
C ILE A 806 -42.24 18.36 17.90
N ASP A 807 -43.33 18.05 18.61
CA ASP A 807 -43.39 16.98 19.58
C ASP A 807 -43.76 15.65 18.87
N LEU A 808 -43.04 14.59 19.18
CA LEU A 808 -43.19 13.27 18.60
C LEU A 808 -43.30 12.23 19.73
N LYS A 809 -43.99 11.13 19.47
CA LYS A 809 -44.07 10.02 20.44
C LYS A 809 -42.92 9.05 20.26
N SER A 810 -42.39 8.52 21.35
CA SER A 810 -41.48 7.40 21.30
C SER A 810 -42.13 6.18 20.60
N GLY A 811 -41.39 5.51 19.73
CA GLY A 811 -41.89 4.42 18.90
C GLY A 811 -42.64 4.86 17.65
N GLU A 812 -42.75 6.17 17.39
CA GLU A 812 -43.38 6.70 16.18
C GLU A 812 -42.35 6.82 15.05
N TRP A 813 -42.65 6.22 13.91
CA TRP A 813 -41.88 6.46 12.69
C TRP A 813 -42.24 7.79 12.06
N ILE A 814 -41.22 8.55 11.69
CA ILE A 814 -41.34 9.78 10.91
C ILE A 814 -40.39 9.72 9.70
N ARG A 815 -40.79 10.36 8.62
CA ARG A 815 -39.90 10.71 7.52
C ARG A 815 -39.47 12.16 7.68
N VAL A 816 -38.19 12.36 7.65
CA VAL A 816 -37.52 13.67 7.61
C VAL A 816 -37.11 13.94 6.17
N GLU A 817 -37.50 15.07 5.63
CA GLU A 817 -37.08 15.56 4.31
C GLU A 817 -36.45 16.94 4.49
N ILE A 818 -35.22 17.12 4.00
CA ILE A 818 -34.44 18.35 4.12
C ILE A 818 -34.07 18.84 2.73
N ILE A 819 -34.24 20.13 2.48
CA ILE A 819 -33.72 20.82 1.30
C ILE A 819 -32.77 21.90 1.80
N ALA A 820 -31.47 21.77 1.38
CA ALA A 820 -30.45 22.69 1.84
C ALA A 820 -29.50 23.04 0.67
N THR A 821 -29.21 24.33 0.56
CA THR A 821 -28.23 24.84 -0.42
C THR A 821 -26.95 25.24 0.29
N THR A 822 -25.80 24.74 -0.15
CA THR A 822 -24.49 25.09 0.40
C THR A 822 -24.25 26.60 0.34
N GLY A 823 -23.58 27.15 1.35
CA GLY A 823 -23.39 28.61 1.48
C GLY A 823 -24.62 29.38 1.91
N SER A 824 -25.80 28.71 1.99
CA SER A 824 -26.99 29.31 2.56
C SER A 824 -26.97 29.24 4.08
N ALA A 825 -27.32 30.33 4.74
CA ALA A 825 -27.46 30.34 6.20
C ALA A 825 -28.76 29.65 6.69
N ARG A 826 -29.52 29.05 5.79
CA ARG A 826 -30.85 28.50 6.09
C ARG A 826 -31.18 27.28 5.24
N TYR A 827 -31.99 26.37 5.82
CA TYR A 827 -32.52 25.19 5.13
C TYR A 827 -34.04 25.05 5.41
N HIS A 828 -34.68 24.09 4.73
CA HIS A 828 -36.07 23.72 4.92
C HIS A 828 -36.16 22.28 5.36
N ALA A 829 -37.11 21.97 6.24
CA ALA A 829 -37.40 20.60 6.65
C ALA A 829 -38.89 20.31 6.60
N THR A 830 -39.26 19.11 6.18
CA THR A 830 -40.60 18.56 6.22
C THR A 830 -40.60 17.29 7.04
N ILE A 831 -41.49 17.16 7.99
CA ILE A 831 -41.66 15.96 8.80
C ILE A 831 -43.01 15.34 8.43
N THR A 832 -42.97 14.10 7.94
CA THR A 832 -44.12 13.29 7.57
C THR A 832 -44.31 12.16 8.57
N ARG A 833 -45.48 12.05 9.18
CA ARG A 833 -45.84 10.94 10.09
C ARG A 833 -46.35 9.72 9.32
N ALA A 834 -46.45 8.57 9.98
CA ALA A 834 -46.96 7.34 9.39
C ALA A 834 -48.41 7.45 8.88
N ASP A 835 -49.22 8.31 9.46
CA ASP A 835 -50.59 8.62 9.01
C ASP A 835 -50.65 9.54 7.78
N GLY A 836 -49.50 9.97 7.25
CA GLY A 836 -49.40 10.89 6.12
C GLY A 836 -49.50 12.37 6.46
N SER A 837 -49.73 12.74 7.71
CA SER A 837 -49.74 14.12 8.14
C SER A 837 -48.36 14.76 8.02
N LYS A 838 -48.31 16.02 7.52
CA LYS A 838 -47.05 16.73 7.24
C LYS A 838 -46.97 18.02 8.07
N SER A 839 -45.77 18.32 8.53
CA SER A 839 -45.41 19.58 9.16
C SER A 839 -44.19 20.17 8.43
N GLU A 840 -44.33 21.37 7.90
CA GLU A 840 -43.27 22.07 7.14
C GLU A 840 -42.64 23.16 8.00
N PHE A 841 -41.31 23.22 7.97
CA PHE A 841 -40.50 24.19 8.66
C PHE A 841 -39.58 24.90 7.66
N LYS A 842 -39.72 26.20 7.55
CA LYS A 842 -38.99 27.03 6.58
C LYS A 842 -37.98 27.92 7.27
N ASN A 843 -36.87 28.21 6.55
CA ASN A 843 -35.87 29.15 7.02
C ASN A 843 -35.21 28.76 8.36
N ILE A 844 -34.97 27.47 8.58
CA ILE A 844 -34.25 26.99 9.75
C ILE A 844 -32.77 27.43 9.61
N PRO A 845 -32.18 28.07 10.64
CA PRO A 845 -30.78 28.55 10.56
C PRO A 845 -29.77 27.42 10.49
N CYS A 846 -28.69 27.61 9.72
CA CYS A 846 -27.50 26.79 9.74
C CYS A 846 -26.23 27.64 9.51
N LYS A 847 -25.04 27.05 9.61
CA LYS A 847 -23.78 27.78 9.43
C LYS A 847 -23.60 28.14 7.95
N PRO A 848 -23.39 29.38 7.57
CA PRO A 848 -23.14 29.77 6.17
C PRO A 848 -21.80 29.31 5.65
N SER A 849 -20.85 28.90 6.54
CA SER A 849 -19.57 28.28 6.17
C SER A 849 -19.69 26.84 5.68
N TRP A 850 -20.89 26.24 5.78
CA TRP A 850 -21.13 24.93 5.19
C TRP A 850 -21.23 25.06 3.66
N ASP A 851 -20.26 24.50 2.97
CA ASP A 851 -20.04 24.67 1.52
C ASP A 851 -20.09 23.36 0.70
N SER A 852 -20.23 22.21 1.36
CA SER A 852 -20.27 20.90 0.69
C SER A 852 -21.02 19.87 1.52
N ALA A 853 -21.58 18.84 0.88
CA ALA A 853 -22.25 17.70 1.50
C ALA A 853 -21.28 16.49 1.58
N TYR A 854 -20.15 16.68 2.27
CA TYR A 854 -19.10 15.66 2.31
C TYR A 854 -19.46 14.52 3.28
N VAL A 855 -20.03 14.82 4.43
CA VAL A 855 -20.38 13.85 5.48
C VAL A 855 -21.84 14.03 5.92
N LEU A 856 -22.58 12.90 6.00
CA LEU A 856 -23.82 12.78 6.76
C LEU A 856 -23.50 12.02 8.04
N LEU A 857 -23.97 12.56 9.17
CA LEU A 857 -23.66 12.00 10.47
C LEU A 857 -24.94 11.72 11.26
N PHE A 858 -25.04 10.50 11.81
CA PHE A 858 -26.06 10.11 12.77
C PHE A 858 -25.38 9.68 14.06
N SER A 859 -25.77 10.23 15.18
CA SER A 859 -25.12 9.99 16.45
C SER A 859 -26.14 9.67 17.54
N GLY A 860 -25.81 8.69 18.40
CA GLY A 860 -26.44 8.54 19.71
C GLY A 860 -25.91 9.57 20.69
N ILE A 861 -26.54 9.70 21.84
CA ILE A 861 -26.02 10.52 22.95
C ILE A 861 -26.03 9.65 24.20
N GLY A 862 -24.90 9.08 24.53
CA GLY A 862 -24.59 8.03 25.50
C GLY A 862 -25.12 8.24 26.93
N THR A 863 -26.42 8.42 27.08
CA THR A 863 -27.07 8.61 28.39
C THR A 863 -27.97 7.47 28.84
N ALA A 864 -28.32 6.56 27.92
CA ALA A 864 -29.23 5.45 28.21
C ALA A 864 -28.95 4.24 27.29
N LYS A 865 -29.31 3.04 27.75
CA LYS A 865 -29.33 1.83 26.87
C LYS A 865 -30.61 1.84 26.02
N ALA A 866 -30.68 2.75 25.07
CA ALA A 866 -31.82 2.90 24.18
C ALA A 866 -31.38 2.79 22.73
N ALA A 867 -32.30 2.49 21.82
CA ALA A 867 -32.01 2.41 20.40
C ALA A 867 -32.87 3.39 19.60
N TYR A 868 -32.32 3.79 18.46
CA TYR A 868 -33.12 4.38 17.39
C TYR A 868 -32.89 3.62 16.09
N PHE A 869 -33.82 3.73 15.18
CA PHE A 869 -33.83 2.98 13.92
C PHE A 869 -33.92 3.96 12.77
N ILE A 870 -33.13 3.71 11.72
CA ILE A 870 -33.05 4.56 10.52
C ILE A 870 -33.37 3.70 9.32
N ASP A 871 -34.14 4.27 8.38
CA ASP A 871 -34.50 3.61 7.14
C ASP A 871 -34.60 4.60 5.98
N ASN A 872 -34.66 4.09 4.75
CA ASN A 872 -34.91 4.88 3.53
C ASN A 872 -34.04 6.14 3.42
N ILE A 873 -32.71 5.99 3.67
CA ILE A 873 -31.78 7.11 3.60
C ILE A 873 -31.55 7.50 2.14
N LYS A 874 -31.82 8.74 1.79
CA LYS A 874 -31.55 9.31 0.46
C LYS A 874 -30.79 10.62 0.56
N LEU A 875 -29.79 10.77 -0.31
CA LEU A 875 -29.12 12.03 -0.59
C LEU A 875 -28.99 12.19 -2.09
N GLN A 876 -29.54 13.26 -2.62
CA GLN A 876 -29.47 13.62 -4.04
C GLN A 876 -29.09 15.09 -4.16
N ARG A 877 -28.32 15.43 -5.18
CA ARG A 877 -28.03 16.81 -5.57
C ARG A 877 -28.99 17.22 -6.69
N SER A 878 -29.56 18.44 -6.61
CA SER A 878 -30.42 18.95 -7.69
C SER A 878 -29.64 19.16 -8.97
N GLY A 879 -30.10 18.58 -10.04
CA GLY A 879 -29.52 18.73 -11.37
C GLY A 879 -28.65 17.55 -11.82
N ASP A 880 -28.51 16.51 -10.99
CA ASP A 880 -27.82 15.27 -11.33
C ASP A 880 -28.79 14.16 -11.73
#